data_32ed95b98b2e35f0a7c9c55d694e0ce5
#
_entry.id   32ed95b98b2e35f0a7c9c55d694e0ce5
#
_cell.length_a   1.000
_cell.length_b   1.000
_cell.length_c   1.000
_cell.angle_alpha   90.00
_cell.angle_beta   90.00
_cell.angle_gamma   90.00
#
_symmetry.space_group_name_H-M   'P 1'
#
loop_
_entity.id
_entity.type
_entity.pdbx_description
1 polymer ?
#
loop_
_entity_poly.entity_id
_entity_poly.type
_entity_poly.pdbx_seq_one_letter_code
_entity_poly.pdbx_strand_id
1 'polypeptide(L)'
;MSEDSQVTRLLAKRFSQPGERGRIVFWRDDKKQYVDDVATLVGECATDEILREVELITPEIGDENDRRYIPFTVRYRMFHEQPNQKFLVYLTEPAPADQDNWLLDLERAYDPTFTMDKLAVTLTETLPEASADTRKEWLEVMRGVPKFFDNEERAKHFAKRLNAHDDDTYFQAKMIATLLQLKEDRHSMQDIWAELLAQYSQGDESGIEGIEKMGLSQFHWNGTRRIYHFDVNTGTGAKPTVKDFVLWLFQLAWNGFSDGRNAVSTYANIIRDWDDWYKNIDMRTVLQNLSENAVEELQLSTRIADMSVEELADRDLFRDVDEMIVNKLFERLGSQSITDDQVQRIINGRKQKLWYAEYADQYECIAAASRLRAVLAECGELISTISSPEQGMKLYAEKLYKADGAYRKYVLAWHRANPDAVSVDDDLQSAYEAYQQDLGQAWQKQVDTLSQWKFIDMDAQTNFYEREIAPVLKSGRKIAVIISDALRYEVAQELSERIDRESRFSAKLTMQYSVLPSYTQLGMAALLPHGSLEFDSKDRLYVLADGRSTKGIEARAAILSAVGGKAIRYDDLTKLKVSEIKELYKSCNVLYVYHNHIDATGDTEKTESETVDACEKTFKELGEVVKKLASGNVHNMIITADHGFLYQDRDLDSTEWLSEQPKGDAVWVRKRRFSIGSNLAPGRAFVTFNAAQIGMDDARNEGISIQVPNSIMRLRMQGAGVKYVHGGAALQEIVVPVLHVSKGRSAADDVRPVEFTILQRTDRLSSRQLTVEFFQNEPVGGKIRARTVLAGLWGRDAAGNDVLISNETPVAFDLLGQEKSERHVTATLMLTSDAERFNGTNIELRLREKTDGSNVLVMLDQKARYFFKQGVVADDAGFFD
;
A
#
# COMPACT_ATOMS: atom_id res chain seq x y z
N MET A 1 27.60 0.15 42.95
CA MET A 1 28.25 0.58 44.24
C MET A 1 27.44 -0.07 45.32
N SER A 2 28.02 -0.65 46.36
CA SER A 2 27.29 -1.26 47.45
C SER A 2 26.50 -0.17 48.23
N GLU A 3 25.35 -0.51 48.84
CA GLU A 3 24.56 0.40 49.68
C GLU A 3 25.43 1.06 50.74
N ASP A 4 26.37 0.35 51.29
CA ASP A 4 27.38 0.87 52.26
C ASP A 4 28.18 2.07 51.71
N SER A 5 28.49 2.13 50.45
CA SER A 5 29.28 3.24 49.87
C SER A 5 28.48 4.52 49.76
N GLN A 6 27.17 4.44 49.69
CA GLN A 6 26.29 5.60 49.58
C GLN A 6 26.00 6.24 50.93
N VAL A 7 25.67 5.41 51.93
CA VAL A 7 25.51 5.84 53.34
C VAL A 7 26.77 6.54 53.82
N THR A 8 27.91 5.88 53.60
CA THR A 8 29.24 6.44 53.97
C THR A 8 29.46 7.82 53.38
N ARG A 9 29.18 8.02 52.10
CA ARG A 9 29.36 9.32 51.41
C ARG A 9 28.43 10.41 51.93
N LEU A 10 27.16 10.07 52.22
CA LEU A 10 26.21 11.04 52.78
C LEU A 10 26.51 11.42 54.21
N LEU A 11 26.91 10.47 55.03
CA LEU A 11 27.40 10.79 56.37
C LEU A 11 28.66 11.63 56.35
N ALA A 12 29.64 11.28 55.50
CA ALA A 12 30.87 12.05 55.33
C ALA A 12 30.58 13.49 54.86
N LYS A 13 29.68 13.68 53.93
CA LYS A 13 29.20 15.02 53.46
C LYS A 13 28.55 15.78 54.60
N ARG A 14 27.78 15.11 55.47
CA ARG A 14 27.15 15.76 56.63
C ARG A 14 28.19 16.23 57.63
N PHE A 15 29.13 15.35 57.98
CA PHE A 15 30.21 15.66 58.90
C PHE A 15 31.26 16.63 58.32
N SER A 16 31.24 16.93 57.05
CA SER A 16 32.07 17.97 56.41
C SER A 16 31.45 19.36 56.50
N GLN A 17 30.25 19.52 57.01
CA GLN A 17 29.65 20.85 57.16
C GLN A 17 30.39 21.70 58.20
N PRO A 18 30.57 23.00 57.98
CA PRO A 18 31.28 23.87 58.92
C PRO A 18 30.47 24.10 60.21
N GLY A 19 31.19 24.24 61.33
CA GLY A 19 30.63 24.55 62.67
C GLY A 19 29.94 23.38 63.34
N GLU A 20 29.13 23.63 64.36
CA GLU A 20 28.47 22.64 65.18
C GLU A 20 27.58 21.68 64.43
N ARG A 21 27.02 22.08 63.28
CA ARG A 21 26.20 21.21 62.40
C ARG A 21 26.95 20.00 61.81
N GLY A 22 28.28 20.13 61.67
CA GLY A 22 29.12 19.02 61.23
C GLY A 22 29.74 18.24 62.38
N ARG A 23 29.40 18.56 63.66
CA ARG A 23 29.96 17.92 64.82
C ARG A 23 29.04 16.82 65.43
N ILE A 24 27.75 17.09 65.49
CA ILE A 24 26.75 16.15 66.04
C ILE A 24 25.69 15.88 64.99
N VAL A 25 25.52 14.60 64.65
CA VAL A 25 24.52 14.18 63.67
C VAL A 25 23.58 13.18 64.36
N PHE A 26 22.31 13.48 64.33
CA PHE A 26 21.28 12.55 64.79
C PHE A 26 20.78 11.73 63.58
N TRP A 27 20.85 10.40 63.69
CA TRP A 27 20.30 9.49 62.70
C TRP A 27 19.21 8.65 63.34
N ARG A 28 17.99 8.85 62.88
CA ARG A 28 16.84 8.03 63.33
C ARG A 28 16.52 6.98 62.27
N ASP A 29 16.71 5.73 62.63
CA ASP A 29 16.40 4.53 61.83
C ASP A 29 15.31 3.71 62.52
N ASP A 30 14.08 4.21 62.50
CA ASP A 30 12.89 3.58 63.09
C ASP A 30 12.53 2.23 62.44
N LYS A 31 13.04 1.97 61.24
CA LYS A 31 12.89 0.68 60.54
C LYS A 31 13.99 -0.33 60.84
N LYS A 32 14.99 0.05 61.63
CA LYS A 32 16.12 -0.77 62.09
C LYS A 32 16.91 -1.39 60.91
N GLN A 33 17.05 -0.65 59.81
CA GLN A 33 17.69 -1.12 58.56
C GLN A 33 19.21 -1.18 58.65
N TYR A 34 19.83 -0.42 59.52
CA TYR A 34 21.29 -0.29 59.60
C TYR A 34 21.88 -0.66 61.00
N VAL A 35 21.08 -1.34 61.83
CA VAL A 35 21.51 -1.70 63.20
C VAL A 35 22.79 -2.50 63.21
N ASP A 36 22.93 -3.47 62.29
CA ASP A 36 24.10 -4.34 62.22
C ASP A 36 25.30 -3.68 61.54
N ASP A 37 25.06 -2.68 60.69
CA ASP A 37 26.09 -2.07 59.83
C ASP A 37 26.60 -0.73 60.39
N VAL A 38 25.80 0.01 61.18
CA VAL A 38 26.13 1.36 61.63
C VAL A 38 27.48 1.45 62.37
N ALA A 39 27.87 0.42 63.13
CA ALA A 39 29.14 0.37 63.83
C ALA A 39 30.36 0.28 62.87
N THR A 40 30.15 -0.13 61.63
CA THR A 40 31.22 -0.22 60.62
C THR A 40 31.32 1.05 59.78
N LEU A 41 30.27 1.91 59.77
CA LEU A 41 30.22 3.14 59.02
C LEU A 41 31.04 4.27 59.64
N VAL A 42 31.20 4.28 60.93
CA VAL A 42 31.93 5.34 61.67
C VAL A 42 32.96 4.75 62.60
N GLY A 43 33.90 5.55 63.08
CA GLY A 43 34.99 5.16 63.95
C GLY A 43 36.14 4.44 63.21
N GLU A 44 36.99 3.76 63.91
CA GLU A 44 38.23 3.14 63.42
C GLU A 44 37.99 2.17 62.24
N CYS A 45 36.82 1.59 62.11
CA CYS A 45 36.43 0.67 61.03
C CYS A 45 35.96 1.38 59.74
N ALA A 46 35.72 2.69 59.79
CA ALA A 46 35.19 3.43 58.65
C ALA A 46 36.14 3.51 57.49
N THR A 47 35.63 3.35 56.27
CA THR A 47 36.41 3.46 55.03
C THR A 47 36.74 4.93 54.65
N ASP A 48 35.92 5.86 55.10
CA ASP A 48 36.08 7.30 54.84
C ASP A 48 36.87 7.97 55.95
N GLU A 49 37.83 8.87 55.58
CA GLU A 49 38.71 9.53 56.53
C GLU A 49 37.95 10.44 57.51
N ILE A 50 36.90 11.09 57.11
CA ILE A 50 36.10 12.01 57.95
C ILE A 50 35.30 11.18 58.95
N LEU A 51 34.79 10.02 58.58
CA LEU A 51 33.98 9.17 59.42
C LEU A 51 34.80 8.39 60.42
N ARG A 52 36.10 8.24 60.22
CA ARG A 52 37.01 7.64 61.21
C ARG A 52 37.12 8.45 62.48
N GLU A 53 36.92 9.76 62.40
CA GLU A 53 36.96 10.66 63.55
C GLU A 53 35.61 10.75 64.29
N VAL A 54 34.55 10.07 63.79
CA VAL A 54 33.20 10.12 64.31
C VAL A 54 32.98 8.99 65.33
N GLU A 55 32.52 9.33 66.51
CA GLU A 55 32.16 8.37 67.54
C GLU A 55 30.64 8.06 67.47
N LEU A 56 30.30 6.74 67.55
CA LEU A 56 28.91 6.29 67.53
C LEU A 56 28.33 6.32 68.97
N ILE A 57 27.17 6.89 69.12
CA ILE A 57 26.35 6.82 70.33
C ILE A 57 25.03 6.13 69.97
N THR A 58 24.71 5.02 70.70
CA THR A 58 23.47 4.26 70.55
C THR A 58 22.68 4.27 71.88
N PRO A 59 21.89 5.32 72.16
CA PRO A 59 21.26 5.52 73.43
C PRO A 59 20.26 4.44 73.87
N GLU A 60 19.85 3.61 72.95
CA GLU A 60 18.79 2.58 73.13
C GLU A 60 19.35 1.20 73.48
N ILE A 61 20.67 1.07 73.37
CA ILE A 61 21.36 -0.21 73.67
C ILE A 61 21.95 -0.12 75.07
N GLY A 62 21.14 -0.42 76.05
CA GLY A 62 21.56 -0.44 77.46
C GLY A 62 20.61 -1.23 78.39
N ASP A 63 21.04 -1.53 79.61
CA ASP A 63 20.22 -2.27 80.60
C ASP A 63 18.97 -1.46 80.93
N GLU A 64 17.81 -2.13 81.09
CA GLU A 64 16.51 -1.47 81.35
C GLU A 64 16.52 -0.51 82.56
N ASN A 65 17.41 -0.70 83.43
CA ASN A 65 17.57 0.18 84.66
C ASN A 65 18.33 1.49 84.37
N ASP A 66 19.09 1.56 83.23
CA ASP A 66 19.93 2.73 82.90
C ASP A 66 19.23 3.68 81.87
N ARG A 67 18.16 3.27 81.33
CA ARG A 67 17.48 4.00 80.25
C ARG A 67 17.05 5.43 80.59
N ARG A 68 16.77 5.71 81.88
CA ARG A 68 16.32 7.04 82.35
C ARG A 68 17.44 8.10 82.30
N TYR A 69 18.67 7.67 82.39
CA TYR A 69 19.86 8.56 82.53
C TYR A 69 20.62 8.75 81.19
N ILE A 70 20.32 7.96 80.21
CA ILE A 70 21.00 7.97 78.94
C ILE A 70 21.04 9.37 78.23
N PRO A 71 19.93 10.12 78.13
CA PRO A 71 19.98 11.46 77.56
C PRO A 71 20.93 12.43 78.26
N PHE A 72 21.02 12.32 79.64
CA PHE A 72 21.89 13.21 80.40
C PHE A 72 23.36 12.79 80.25
N THR A 73 23.65 11.49 80.22
CA THR A 73 24.99 10.95 80.01
C THR A 73 25.46 11.35 78.57
N VAL A 74 24.60 11.21 77.53
CA VAL A 74 24.92 11.62 76.20
C VAL A 74 25.28 13.10 76.15
N ARG A 75 24.47 13.98 76.82
CA ARG A 75 24.75 15.43 76.88
C ARG A 75 26.05 15.74 77.56
N TYR A 76 26.30 15.11 78.74
CA TYR A 76 27.52 15.32 79.55
C TYR A 76 28.77 14.96 78.75
N ARG A 77 28.71 13.81 78.00
CA ARG A 77 29.79 13.33 77.15
C ARG A 77 30.07 14.31 75.98
N MET A 78 29.01 14.73 75.27
CA MET A 78 29.15 15.59 74.11
C MET A 78 29.67 17.01 74.45
N PHE A 79 29.30 17.55 75.58
CA PHE A 79 29.58 18.98 75.85
C PHE A 79 30.61 19.20 76.96
N HIS A 80 30.90 18.16 77.84
CA HIS A 80 31.82 18.27 78.95
C HIS A 80 33.05 17.39 78.81
N GLU A 81 32.83 16.13 78.42
CA GLU A 81 33.96 15.18 78.42
C GLU A 81 34.73 15.31 77.07
N GLN A 82 33.98 15.44 75.96
CA GLN A 82 34.57 15.43 74.62
C GLN A 82 33.99 16.57 73.71
N PRO A 83 34.22 17.84 74.09
CA PRO A 83 33.56 18.97 73.49
C PRO A 83 33.92 19.19 72.00
N ASN A 84 35.04 18.60 71.53
CA ASN A 84 35.50 18.75 70.17
C ASN A 84 35.27 17.48 69.28
N GLN A 85 34.79 16.43 69.93
CA GLN A 85 34.55 15.13 69.24
C GLN A 85 33.31 15.20 68.35
N LYS A 86 33.39 14.57 67.16
CA LYS A 86 32.26 14.38 66.27
C LYS A 86 31.46 13.15 66.72
N PHE A 87 30.14 13.27 66.76
CA PHE A 87 29.24 12.22 67.24
C PHE A 87 28.16 11.91 66.22
N LEU A 88 27.95 10.60 65.94
CA LEU A 88 26.76 10.07 65.32
C LEU A 88 25.84 9.49 66.40
N VAL A 89 24.71 10.12 66.65
CA VAL A 89 23.69 9.60 67.59
C VAL A 89 22.70 8.78 66.79
N TYR A 90 22.77 7.47 66.93
CA TYR A 90 21.93 6.54 66.17
C TYR A 90 20.77 6.06 67.05
N LEU A 91 19.55 6.31 66.58
CA LEU A 91 18.30 6.05 67.28
C LEU A 91 17.46 5.07 66.47
N THR A 92 17.01 3.97 67.06
CA THR A 92 16.25 2.89 66.39
C THR A 92 14.77 2.88 66.74
N GLU A 93 14.31 3.83 67.55
CA GLU A 93 12.89 3.94 67.89
C GLU A 93 12.27 5.20 67.29
N PRO A 94 10.93 5.18 67.03
CA PRO A 94 10.20 6.37 66.61
C PRO A 94 10.43 7.55 67.57
N ALA A 95 10.36 8.76 67.00
CA ALA A 95 10.47 9.95 67.89
C ALA A 95 9.39 9.95 68.96
N PRO A 96 9.75 10.05 70.23
CA PRO A 96 8.76 10.21 71.29
C PRO A 96 8.02 11.53 71.18
N ALA A 97 6.89 11.68 71.80
CA ALA A 97 6.21 12.98 71.88
C ALA A 97 7.13 14.07 72.44
N ASP A 98 7.02 15.28 71.87
CA ASP A 98 7.91 16.39 72.24
C ASP A 98 8.14 16.57 73.75
N GLN A 99 7.15 16.37 74.58
CA GLN A 99 7.21 16.46 76.02
C GLN A 99 8.02 15.33 76.69
N ASP A 100 8.21 14.25 76.00
CA ASP A 100 8.85 13.00 76.48
C ASP A 100 10.24 12.81 75.81
N ASN A 101 10.61 13.67 74.85
CA ASN A 101 11.88 13.62 74.12
C ASN A 101 12.94 14.51 74.81
N TRP A 102 13.72 13.90 75.71
CA TRP A 102 14.78 14.54 76.48
C TRP A 102 16.01 14.94 75.59
N LEU A 103 16.06 14.63 74.30
CA LEU A 103 17.04 15.06 73.33
C LEU A 103 16.47 16.04 72.37
N LEU A 104 15.21 16.45 72.46
CA LEU A 104 14.50 17.28 71.44
C LEU A 104 15.21 18.59 71.16
N ASP A 105 15.74 19.27 72.16
CA ASP A 105 16.46 20.54 71.94
C ASP A 105 17.77 20.34 71.21
N LEU A 106 18.46 19.22 71.37
CA LEU A 106 19.64 18.87 70.64
C LEU A 106 19.28 18.46 69.20
N GLU A 107 18.29 17.59 69.07
CA GLU A 107 17.77 17.24 67.74
C GLU A 107 17.39 18.48 66.90
N ARG A 108 16.72 19.44 67.57
CA ARG A 108 16.33 20.73 66.91
C ARG A 108 17.49 21.70 66.68
N ALA A 109 18.48 21.71 67.55
CA ALA A 109 19.65 22.61 67.44
C ALA A 109 20.60 22.17 66.33
N TYR A 110 20.71 20.85 66.09
CA TYR A 110 21.59 20.24 65.11
C TYR A 110 20.85 19.74 63.87
N ASP A 111 19.60 20.18 63.68
CA ASP A 111 18.72 19.88 62.55
C ASP A 111 19.42 20.06 61.17
N PRO A 112 19.05 19.28 60.22
CA PRO A 112 18.01 18.26 60.24
C PRO A 112 18.52 16.91 60.71
N THR A 113 17.63 16.15 61.42
CA THR A 113 17.87 14.74 61.76
C THR A 113 18.20 13.97 60.47
N PHE A 114 19.34 13.30 60.47
CA PHE A 114 19.72 12.47 59.35
C PHE A 114 18.78 11.25 59.26
N THR A 115 18.18 11.08 58.15
CA THR A 115 17.33 9.91 57.88
C THR A 115 17.82 9.25 56.58
N MET A 116 18.06 7.96 56.63
CA MET A 116 18.40 7.15 55.50
C MET A 116 17.15 6.40 55.07
N ASP A 117 16.14 7.14 54.63
CA ASP A 117 15.09 6.55 53.81
C ASP A 117 15.65 6.44 52.41
N LYS A 118 15.88 5.19 51.95
CA LYS A 118 16.39 4.86 50.62
C LYS A 118 15.65 5.65 49.54
N LEU A 119 14.34 5.85 49.70
CA LEU A 119 13.52 6.62 48.77
C LEU A 119 13.85 8.13 48.83
N ALA A 120 14.06 8.65 50.04
CA ALA A 120 14.47 10.06 50.21
C ALA A 120 15.87 10.33 49.62
N VAL A 121 16.78 9.38 49.72
CA VAL A 121 18.09 9.46 49.04
C VAL A 121 17.96 9.40 47.53
N THR A 122 17.18 8.47 47.03
CA THR A 122 16.90 8.37 45.59
C THR A 122 16.28 9.67 45.07
N LEU A 123 15.35 10.26 45.80
CA LEU A 123 14.70 11.53 45.48
C LEU A 123 15.72 12.70 45.39
N THR A 124 16.71 12.72 46.28
CA THR A 124 17.69 13.83 46.35
C THR A 124 18.89 13.68 45.42
N GLU A 125 19.36 12.45 45.19
CA GLU A 125 20.60 12.19 44.50
C GLU A 125 20.40 11.68 43.07
N THR A 126 19.27 11.07 42.78
CA THR A 126 18.99 10.42 41.49
C THR A 126 17.96 11.20 40.67
N LEU A 127 16.90 11.72 41.30
CA LEU A 127 15.85 12.44 40.58
C LEU A 127 16.21 13.92 40.40
N PRO A 128 15.64 14.59 39.36
CA PRO A 128 15.93 16.00 39.12
C PRO A 128 15.45 16.91 40.23
N GLU A 129 16.06 18.10 40.33
CA GLU A 129 15.62 19.11 41.29
C GLU A 129 14.21 19.62 40.93
N ALA A 130 13.35 19.68 41.97
CA ALA A 130 11.98 20.18 41.87
C ALA A 130 11.62 20.99 43.13
N SER A 131 10.45 21.64 43.15
CA SER A 131 9.96 22.38 44.31
C SER A 131 9.78 21.47 45.54
N ALA A 132 9.78 22.05 46.72
CA ALA A 132 9.58 21.26 47.95
C ALA A 132 8.23 20.53 47.98
N ASP A 133 7.19 21.18 47.44
CA ASP A 133 5.85 20.58 47.37
C ASP A 133 5.83 19.41 46.35
N THR A 134 6.36 19.60 45.15
CA THR A 134 6.50 18.54 44.12
C THR A 134 7.29 17.34 44.64
N ARG A 135 8.42 17.61 45.34
CA ARG A 135 9.23 16.53 45.94
C ARG A 135 8.48 15.76 47.01
N LYS A 136 7.63 16.44 47.77
CA LYS A 136 6.78 15.79 48.76
C LYS A 136 5.78 14.86 48.09
N GLU A 137 5.11 15.32 47.07
CA GLU A 137 4.19 14.49 46.23
C GLU A 137 4.91 13.28 45.66
N TRP A 138 6.05 13.48 45.02
CA TRP A 138 6.88 12.39 44.49
C TRP A 138 7.26 11.37 45.57
N LEU A 139 7.67 11.81 46.76
CA LEU A 139 8.03 10.92 47.86
C LEU A 139 6.81 10.09 48.33
N GLU A 140 5.62 10.69 48.37
CA GLU A 140 4.39 9.96 48.71
C GLU A 140 4.08 8.85 47.68
N VAL A 141 4.20 9.16 46.36
CA VAL A 141 4.08 8.15 45.30
C VAL A 141 5.15 7.06 45.49
N MET A 142 6.43 7.44 45.66
CA MET A 142 7.54 6.50 45.83
C MET A 142 7.30 5.54 47.00
N ARG A 143 6.76 6.02 48.10
CA ARG A 143 6.39 5.20 49.29
C ARG A 143 5.28 4.19 48.99
N GLY A 144 4.37 4.53 48.08
CA GLY A 144 3.32 3.61 47.60
C GLY A 144 3.87 2.47 46.72
N VAL A 145 4.99 2.70 46.05
CA VAL A 145 5.59 1.76 45.06
C VAL A 145 7.10 1.56 45.25
N PRO A 146 7.56 1.21 46.46
CA PRO A 146 8.99 1.18 46.79
C PRO A 146 9.80 0.20 45.94
N LYS A 147 9.22 -0.91 45.53
CA LYS A 147 9.87 -1.91 44.64
C LYS A 147 10.36 -1.36 43.33
N PHE A 148 9.76 -0.28 42.83
CA PHE A 148 10.21 0.35 41.61
C PHE A 148 11.63 0.91 41.75
N PHE A 149 11.98 1.45 42.90
CA PHE A 149 13.25 2.10 43.19
C PHE A 149 14.31 1.14 43.77
N ASP A 150 14.01 -0.15 43.89
CA ASP A 150 15.00 -1.17 44.30
C ASP A 150 16.10 -1.40 43.28
N ASN A 151 15.90 -1.01 42.03
CA ASN A 151 16.86 -1.09 40.96
C ASN A 151 17.37 0.30 40.60
N GLU A 152 18.66 0.55 40.85
CA GLU A 152 19.32 1.85 40.63
C GLU A 152 19.32 2.27 39.14
N GLU A 153 19.56 1.35 38.22
CA GLU A 153 19.55 1.65 36.80
C GLU A 153 18.16 2.03 36.30
N ARG A 154 17.11 1.36 36.77
CA ARG A 154 15.73 1.74 36.48
C ARG A 154 15.40 3.15 37.02
N ALA A 155 15.84 3.46 38.26
CA ALA A 155 15.67 4.79 38.83
C ALA A 155 16.41 5.88 38.03
N LYS A 156 17.61 5.58 37.53
CA LYS A 156 18.36 6.50 36.64
C LYS A 156 17.68 6.71 35.27
N HIS A 157 17.14 5.64 34.67
CA HIS A 157 16.39 5.77 33.43
C HIS A 157 15.08 6.54 33.63
N PHE A 158 14.42 6.33 34.73
CA PHE A 158 13.23 7.08 35.12
C PHE A 158 13.55 8.57 35.36
N ALA A 159 14.63 8.88 36.05
CA ALA A 159 15.07 10.26 36.29
C ALA A 159 15.27 11.09 35.03
N LYS A 160 15.73 10.48 33.92
CA LYS A 160 15.89 11.14 32.63
C LYS A 160 14.56 11.56 31.99
N ARG A 161 13.45 10.92 32.36
CA ARG A 161 12.11 11.24 31.86
C ARG A 161 11.42 12.33 32.65
N LEU A 162 11.85 12.59 33.89
CA LEU A 162 11.20 13.52 34.78
C LEU A 162 11.51 14.99 34.44
N ASN A 163 10.50 15.83 34.62
CA ASN A 163 10.61 17.28 34.61
C ASN A 163 10.30 17.84 36.01
N ALA A 164 10.87 18.97 36.35
CA ALA A 164 10.73 19.59 37.67
C ALA A 164 9.27 19.96 38.07
N HIS A 165 8.35 19.96 37.10
CA HIS A 165 6.96 20.34 37.28
C HIS A 165 5.98 19.17 37.10
N ASP A 166 6.47 17.92 36.98
CA ASP A 166 5.61 16.75 36.86
C ASP A 166 4.84 16.54 38.17
N ASP A 167 3.52 16.47 38.07
CA ASP A 167 2.65 16.08 39.14
C ASP A 167 2.70 14.56 39.41
N ASP A 168 1.92 14.07 40.36
CA ASP A 168 1.84 12.66 40.71
C ASP A 168 1.36 11.77 39.54
N THR A 169 0.50 12.30 38.68
CA THR A 169 -0.02 11.60 37.50
C THR A 169 1.07 11.42 36.44
N TYR A 170 1.80 12.49 36.11
CA TYR A 170 2.92 12.38 35.18
C TYR A 170 4.05 11.52 35.73
N PHE A 171 4.29 11.61 37.05
CA PHE A 171 5.30 10.80 37.71
C PHE A 171 4.99 9.31 37.55
N GLN A 172 3.77 8.87 37.85
CA GLN A 172 3.36 7.46 37.71
C GLN A 172 3.30 6.99 36.26
N ALA A 173 2.83 7.84 35.35
CA ALA A 173 2.82 7.53 33.90
C ALA A 173 4.24 7.28 33.37
N LYS A 174 5.21 8.12 33.77
CA LYS A 174 6.62 7.98 33.41
C LYS A 174 7.29 6.76 34.07
N MET A 175 6.82 6.34 35.24
CA MET A 175 7.23 5.06 35.83
C MET A 175 6.81 3.89 34.95
N ILE A 176 5.55 3.86 34.51
CA ILE A 176 5.05 2.82 33.60
C ILE A 176 5.83 2.86 32.27
N ALA A 177 6.03 4.03 31.69
CA ALA A 177 6.81 4.19 30.48
C ALA A 177 8.26 3.67 30.61
N THR A 178 8.84 3.80 31.82
CA THR A 178 10.17 3.25 32.13
C THR A 178 10.16 1.72 32.21
N LEU A 179 9.13 1.14 32.80
CA LEU A 179 8.97 -0.32 32.86
C LEU A 179 8.81 -0.91 31.46
N LEU A 180 8.04 -0.26 30.60
CA LEU A 180 7.80 -0.67 29.23
C LEU A 180 8.95 -0.28 28.27
N GLN A 181 10.03 0.34 28.77
CA GLN A 181 11.19 0.77 27.99
C GLN A 181 10.84 1.68 26.79
N LEU A 182 9.79 2.48 26.91
CA LEU A 182 9.39 3.41 25.87
C LEU A 182 10.49 4.46 25.61
N LYS A 183 10.45 5.19 24.49
CA LYS A 183 11.33 6.33 24.23
C LYS A 183 11.10 7.42 25.29
N GLU A 184 12.12 8.27 25.54
CA GLU A 184 12.10 9.23 26.64
C GLU A 184 10.93 10.22 26.61
N ASP A 185 10.46 10.58 25.42
CA ASP A 185 9.35 11.49 25.15
C ASP A 185 7.96 10.82 25.18
N ARG A 186 7.90 9.49 25.25
CA ARG A 186 6.67 8.72 25.22
C ARG A 186 6.26 8.27 26.61
N HIS A 187 5.11 8.72 27.08
CA HIS A 187 4.55 8.35 28.38
C HIS A 187 3.02 8.57 28.48
N SER A 188 2.37 8.90 27.35
CA SER A 188 0.93 9.05 27.30
C SER A 188 0.22 7.70 27.46
N MET A 189 -1.07 7.73 27.78
CA MET A 189 -1.89 6.51 27.83
C MET A 189 -1.91 5.81 26.47
N GLN A 190 -1.94 6.58 25.37
CA GLN A 190 -1.80 6.09 24.00
C GLN A 190 -0.50 5.31 23.79
N ASP A 191 0.65 5.85 24.24
CA ASP A 191 1.95 5.17 24.08
C ASP A 191 2.03 3.89 24.92
N ILE A 192 1.52 3.95 26.17
CA ILE A 192 1.48 2.79 27.09
C ILE A 192 0.65 1.67 26.46
N TRP A 193 -0.56 1.99 25.97
CA TRP A 193 -1.41 0.98 25.37
C TRP A 193 -0.88 0.47 24.02
N ALA A 194 -0.25 1.33 23.22
CA ALA A 194 0.38 0.87 21.98
C ALA A 194 1.42 -0.22 22.25
N GLU A 195 2.25 -0.03 23.27
CA GLU A 195 3.25 -1.03 23.66
C GLU A 195 2.62 -2.30 24.27
N LEU A 196 1.67 -2.16 25.19
CA LEU A 196 0.98 -3.31 25.79
C LEU A 196 0.23 -4.15 24.76
N LEU A 197 -0.42 -3.51 23.75
CA LEU A 197 -1.08 -4.17 22.65
C LEU A 197 -0.06 -4.90 21.77
N ALA A 198 1.09 -4.27 21.48
CA ALA A 198 2.15 -4.86 20.70
C ALA A 198 2.72 -6.12 21.38
N GLN A 199 3.02 -6.03 22.67
CA GLN A 199 3.49 -7.19 23.45
C GLN A 199 2.42 -8.30 23.49
N TYR A 200 1.19 -7.95 23.81
CA TYR A 200 0.09 -8.92 23.89
C TYR A 200 -0.18 -9.62 22.55
N SER A 201 -0.03 -8.91 21.43
CA SER A 201 -0.18 -9.50 20.08
C SER A 201 0.85 -10.59 19.78
N GLN A 202 1.97 -10.59 20.51
CA GLN A 202 3.04 -11.59 20.40
C GLN A 202 2.96 -12.65 21.52
N GLY A 203 1.93 -12.60 22.37
CA GLY A 203 1.77 -13.49 23.52
C GLY A 203 2.65 -13.11 24.71
N ASP A 204 3.23 -11.89 24.72
CA ASP A 204 4.05 -11.37 25.83
C ASP A 204 3.20 -10.50 26.77
N GLU A 205 3.07 -10.92 28.00
CA GLU A 205 2.37 -10.18 29.07
C GLU A 205 3.34 -9.56 30.10
N SER A 206 4.65 -9.62 29.83
CA SER A 206 5.68 -9.17 30.77
C SER A 206 5.55 -7.68 31.16
N GLY A 207 5.05 -6.84 30.25
CA GLY A 207 4.81 -5.43 30.52
C GLY A 207 3.72 -5.18 31.56
N ILE A 208 2.55 -5.80 31.38
CA ILE A 208 1.44 -5.66 32.32
C ILE A 208 1.75 -6.34 33.66
N GLU A 209 2.39 -7.49 33.65
CA GLU A 209 2.89 -8.15 34.85
C GLU A 209 3.92 -7.30 35.59
N GLY A 210 4.79 -6.60 34.85
CA GLY A 210 5.75 -5.64 35.43
C GLY A 210 5.05 -4.48 36.14
N ILE A 211 4.03 -3.90 35.52
CA ILE A 211 3.18 -2.84 36.10
C ILE A 211 2.52 -3.35 37.41
N GLU A 212 1.97 -4.56 37.41
CA GLU A 212 1.34 -5.15 38.59
C GLU A 212 2.35 -5.43 39.70
N LYS A 213 3.49 -6.03 39.36
CA LYS A 213 4.58 -6.35 40.31
C LYS A 213 5.12 -5.09 41.00
N MET A 214 5.16 -3.96 40.32
CA MET A 214 5.61 -2.68 40.90
C MET A 214 4.51 -1.93 41.64
N GLY A 215 3.26 -2.42 41.67
CA GLY A 215 2.16 -1.78 42.41
C GLY A 215 1.48 -0.65 41.63
N LEU A 216 1.72 -0.51 40.32
CA LEU A 216 1.16 0.55 39.48
C LEU A 216 -0.15 0.15 38.80
N SER A 217 -0.64 -1.07 38.99
CA SER A 217 -1.82 -1.62 38.33
C SER A 217 -3.08 -0.77 38.58
N GLN A 218 -3.30 -0.32 39.80
CA GLN A 218 -4.47 0.51 40.14
C GLN A 218 -4.43 1.84 39.38
N PHE A 219 -3.27 2.49 39.32
CA PHE A 219 -3.08 3.73 38.57
C PHE A 219 -3.36 3.52 37.06
N HIS A 220 -2.76 2.48 36.49
CA HIS A 220 -2.95 2.15 35.06
C HIS A 220 -4.42 1.94 34.71
N TRP A 221 -5.12 1.07 35.43
CA TRP A 221 -6.52 0.77 35.12
C TRP A 221 -7.49 1.92 35.44
N ASN A 222 -7.23 2.70 36.49
CA ASN A 222 -8.01 3.90 36.75
C ASN A 222 -7.79 4.98 35.67
N GLY A 223 -6.56 5.15 35.20
CA GLY A 223 -6.24 6.00 34.07
C GLY A 223 -6.98 5.58 32.82
N THR A 224 -6.93 4.28 32.50
CA THR A 224 -7.64 3.70 31.35
C THR A 224 -9.15 3.94 31.42
N ARG A 225 -9.77 3.72 32.59
CA ARG A 225 -11.21 4.01 32.77
C ARG A 225 -11.53 5.49 32.62
N ARG A 226 -10.74 6.35 33.21
CA ARG A 226 -10.96 7.80 33.15
C ARG A 226 -10.81 8.37 31.76
N ILE A 227 -9.77 7.94 31.02
CA ILE A 227 -9.40 8.52 29.72
C ILE A 227 -10.22 7.92 28.59
N TYR A 228 -10.47 6.60 28.62
CA TYR A 228 -11.12 5.87 27.54
C TYR A 228 -12.57 5.45 27.86
N HIS A 229 -13.03 5.71 29.08
CA HIS A 229 -14.32 5.23 29.55
C HIS A 229 -14.44 3.69 29.49
N PHE A 230 -13.31 3.01 29.67
CA PHE A 230 -13.25 1.56 29.71
C PHE A 230 -13.99 1.04 30.93
N ASP A 231 -15.14 0.42 30.71
CA ASP A 231 -15.93 -0.22 31.77
C ASP A 231 -16.22 -1.66 31.39
N VAL A 232 -15.51 -2.58 32.02
CA VAL A 232 -15.79 -4.01 31.93
C VAL A 232 -16.40 -4.45 33.25
N ASN A 233 -17.69 -4.76 33.19
CA ASN A 233 -18.40 -5.34 34.32
C ASN A 233 -17.99 -6.81 34.45
N THR A 234 -16.87 -7.07 35.09
CA THR A 234 -16.33 -8.43 35.28
C THR A 234 -17.21 -9.31 36.19
N GLY A 235 -18.39 -8.85 36.60
CA GLY A 235 -19.41 -9.59 37.36
C GLY A 235 -18.95 -10.28 38.68
N THR A 236 -17.65 -10.47 38.79
CA THR A 236 -16.99 -11.25 39.87
C THR A 236 -16.03 -10.42 40.74
N GLY A 237 -15.89 -9.11 40.45
CA GLY A 237 -14.88 -8.27 41.09
C GLY A 237 -13.43 -8.61 40.69
N ALA A 238 -13.25 -9.36 39.62
CA ALA A 238 -11.93 -9.67 39.07
C ALA A 238 -11.25 -8.41 38.52
N LYS A 239 -9.92 -8.36 38.59
CA LYS A 239 -9.15 -7.28 37.98
C LYS A 239 -9.25 -7.37 36.45
N PRO A 240 -9.34 -6.23 35.72
CA PRO A 240 -9.28 -6.20 34.28
C PRO A 240 -7.95 -6.76 33.73
N THR A 241 -8.00 -7.36 32.57
CA THR A 241 -6.84 -7.88 31.83
C THR A 241 -6.63 -7.13 30.52
N VAL A 242 -5.46 -7.30 29.89
CA VAL A 242 -5.22 -6.76 28.52
C VAL A 242 -6.20 -7.39 27.54
N LYS A 243 -6.53 -8.68 27.68
CA LYS A 243 -7.57 -9.35 26.88
C LYS A 243 -8.91 -8.62 26.97
N ASP A 244 -9.35 -8.27 28.19
CA ASP A 244 -10.63 -7.56 28.37
C ASP A 244 -10.63 -6.20 27.68
N PHE A 245 -9.50 -5.49 27.71
CA PHE A 245 -9.36 -4.22 27.00
C PHE A 245 -9.40 -4.42 25.48
N VAL A 246 -8.71 -5.42 24.93
CA VAL A 246 -8.73 -5.76 23.50
C VAL A 246 -10.14 -6.08 23.02
N LEU A 247 -10.84 -6.97 23.72
CA LEU A 247 -12.21 -7.35 23.35
C LEU A 247 -13.17 -6.17 23.42
N TRP A 248 -13.08 -5.37 24.46
CA TRP A 248 -13.87 -4.14 24.61
C TRP A 248 -13.57 -3.16 23.46
N LEU A 249 -12.31 -2.91 23.16
CA LEU A 249 -11.88 -1.98 22.12
C LEU A 249 -12.39 -2.42 20.73
N PHE A 250 -12.23 -3.71 20.42
CA PHE A 250 -12.69 -4.24 19.13
C PHE A 250 -14.22 -4.28 19.02
N GLN A 251 -14.91 -4.61 20.11
CA GLN A 251 -16.37 -4.53 20.11
C GLN A 251 -16.86 -3.08 19.95
N LEU A 252 -16.18 -2.12 20.60
CA LEU A 252 -16.49 -0.71 20.48
C LEU A 252 -16.23 -0.19 19.05
N ALA A 253 -15.08 -0.51 18.47
CA ALA A 253 -14.72 -0.15 17.10
C ALA A 253 -15.68 -0.79 16.09
N TRP A 254 -16.04 -2.07 16.27
CA TRP A 254 -17.05 -2.75 15.46
C TRP A 254 -18.40 -2.03 15.46
N ASN A 255 -18.81 -1.49 16.58
CA ASN A 255 -20.05 -0.76 16.73
C ASN A 255 -19.96 0.73 16.34
N GLY A 256 -18.87 1.16 15.70
CA GLY A 256 -18.66 2.55 15.31
C GLY A 256 -18.46 3.48 16.49
N PHE A 257 -17.77 3.01 17.53
CA PHE A 257 -17.50 3.71 18.78
C PHE A 257 -18.77 4.15 19.53
N SER A 258 -19.79 3.30 19.49
CA SER A 258 -21.01 3.47 20.26
C SER A 258 -21.32 2.17 21.01
N ASP A 259 -21.61 2.27 22.29
CA ASP A 259 -22.04 1.14 23.12
C ASP A 259 -23.56 1.07 23.32
N GLY A 260 -24.30 1.92 22.59
CA GLY A 260 -25.75 2.05 22.71
C GLY A 260 -26.23 2.81 23.94
N ARG A 261 -25.36 3.12 24.92
CA ARG A 261 -25.65 3.88 26.14
C ARG A 261 -25.07 5.29 26.09
N ASN A 262 -23.83 5.39 25.59
CA ASN A 262 -23.07 6.62 25.53
C ASN A 262 -22.98 7.14 24.09
N ALA A 263 -22.92 8.45 23.95
CA ALA A 263 -22.68 9.10 22.66
C ALA A 263 -21.24 8.85 22.19
N VAL A 264 -21.03 8.88 20.88
CA VAL A 264 -19.68 8.74 20.27
C VAL A 264 -18.68 9.74 20.86
N SER A 265 -19.13 10.95 21.21
CA SER A 265 -18.30 11.98 21.85
C SER A 265 -17.69 11.57 23.18
N THR A 266 -18.29 10.63 23.90
CA THR A 266 -17.73 10.06 25.13
C THR A 266 -16.41 9.33 24.87
N TYR A 267 -16.27 8.74 23.70
CA TYR A 267 -15.12 7.94 23.30
C TYR A 267 -14.08 8.72 22.48
N ALA A 268 -14.12 10.06 22.49
CA ALA A 268 -13.26 10.90 21.64
C ALA A 268 -11.76 10.61 21.81
N ASN A 269 -11.28 10.28 23.01
CA ASN A 269 -9.88 9.97 23.23
C ASN A 269 -9.48 8.64 22.60
N ILE A 270 -10.24 7.59 22.81
CA ILE A 270 -9.91 6.28 22.25
C ILE A 270 -10.09 6.28 20.71
N ILE A 271 -11.03 7.06 20.17
CA ILE A 271 -11.20 7.23 18.72
C ILE A 271 -9.94 7.86 18.11
N ARG A 272 -9.43 8.92 18.73
CA ARG A 272 -8.19 9.57 18.29
C ARG A 272 -7.02 8.60 18.32
N ASP A 273 -6.81 7.91 19.43
CA ASP A 273 -5.70 7.01 19.64
C ASP A 273 -5.81 5.77 18.71
N TRP A 274 -7.03 5.26 18.51
CA TRP A 274 -7.34 4.25 17.51
C TRP A 274 -6.98 4.68 16.10
N ASP A 275 -7.36 5.89 15.71
CA ASP A 275 -7.05 6.46 14.40
C ASP A 275 -5.53 6.55 14.16
N ASP A 276 -4.78 6.92 15.19
CA ASP A 276 -3.33 7.01 15.11
C ASP A 276 -2.69 5.61 15.02
N TRP A 277 -3.14 4.65 15.81
CA TRP A 277 -2.72 3.25 15.72
C TRP A 277 -3.04 2.65 14.35
N TYR A 278 -4.24 2.89 13.86
CA TYR A 278 -4.69 2.37 12.57
C TYR A 278 -3.90 2.93 11.37
N LYS A 279 -3.40 4.16 11.47
CA LYS A 279 -2.57 4.81 10.43
C LYS A 279 -1.09 4.43 10.52
N ASN A 280 -0.65 3.90 11.64
CA ASN A 280 0.72 3.45 11.83
C ASN A 280 0.89 2.02 11.30
N ILE A 281 1.84 1.81 10.37
CA ILE A 281 2.07 0.52 9.71
C ILE A 281 2.37 -0.59 10.71
N ASP A 282 3.22 -0.32 11.71
CA ASP A 282 3.60 -1.31 12.71
C ASP A 282 2.40 -1.70 13.58
N MET A 283 1.62 -0.69 14.00
CA MET A 283 0.41 -0.93 14.78
C MET A 283 -0.71 -1.60 13.99
N ARG A 284 -0.80 -1.39 12.67
CA ARG A 284 -1.76 -2.14 11.83
C ARG A 284 -1.51 -3.64 11.91
N THR A 285 -0.25 -4.07 11.87
CA THR A 285 0.09 -5.49 12.03
C THR A 285 -0.29 -6.00 13.42
N VAL A 286 -0.08 -5.21 14.47
CA VAL A 286 -0.53 -5.54 15.83
C VAL A 286 -2.05 -5.72 15.88
N LEU A 287 -2.80 -4.77 15.30
CA LEU A 287 -4.27 -4.83 15.26
C LEU A 287 -4.77 -6.04 14.45
N GLN A 288 -4.10 -6.42 13.35
CA GLN A 288 -4.42 -7.62 12.59
C GLN A 288 -4.29 -8.87 13.46
N ASN A 289 -3.12 -9.06 14.10
CA ASN A 289 -2.87 -10.22 14.95
C ASN A 289 -3.87 -10.31 16.12
N LEU A 290 -4.19 -9.17 16.73
CA LEU A 290 -5.17 -9.11 17.83
C LEU A 290 -6.60 -9.40 17.33
N SER A 291 -6.96 -8.97 16.12
CA SER A 291 -8.28 -9.20 15.56
C SER A 291 -8.54 -10.68 15.28
N GLU A 292 -7.55 -11.42 14.77
CA GLU A 292 -7.64 -12.86 14.56
C GLU A 292 -7.98 -13.62 15.86
N ASN A 293 -7.33 -13.22 16.97
CA ASN A 293 -7.58 -13.82 18.28
C ASN A 293 -8.95 -13.43 18.88
N ALA A 294 -9.52 -12.31 18.48
CA ALA A 294 -10.77 -11.79 19.01
C ALA A 294 -12.04 -12.32 18.30
N VAL A 295 -11.92 -12.86 17.09
CA VAL A 295 -13.05 -13.32 16.26
C VAL A 295 -13.96 -14.32 16.99
N GLU A 296 -13.36 -15.37 17.57
CA GLU A 296 -14.10 -16.42 18.27
C GLU A 296 -14.82 -15.90 19.52
N GLU A 297 -14.12 -15.10 20.33
CA GLU A 297 -14.63 -14.55 21.59
C GLU A 297 -15.80 -13.57 21.35
N LEU A 298 -15.75 -12.83 20.26
CA LEU A 298 -16.80 -11.91 19.85
C LEU A 298 -17.93 -12.58 19.07
N GLN A 299 -17.83 -13.90 18.78
CA GLN A 299 -18.80 -14.69 17.99
C GLN A 299 -19.11 -14.00 16.64
N LEU A 300 -18.09 -13.46 16.00
CA LEU A 300 -18.25 -12.58 14.86
C LEU A 300 -18.78 -13.30 13.64
N SER A 301 -18.31 -14.50 13.35
CA SER A 301 -18.72 -15.29 12.17
C SER A 301 -20.24 -15.45 12.06
N THR A 302 -20.94 -15.64 13.20
CA THR A 302 -22.41 -15.70 13.22
C THR A 302 -23.04 -14.35 12.93
N ARG A 303 -22.43 -13.27 13.42
CA ARG A 303 -22.97 -11.90 13.27
C ARG A 303 -22.86 -11.37 11.84
N ILE A 304 -21.78 -11.70 11.13
CA ILE A 304 -21.55 -11.24 9.76
C ILE A 304 -22.28 -12.08 8.70
N ALA A 305 -22.65 -13.33 9.02
CA ALA A 305 -23.30 -14.24 8.06
C ALA A 305 -24.59 -13.66 7.47
N ASP A 306 -25.40 -13.01 8.32
CA ASP A 306 -26.69 -12.44 7.94
C ASP A 306 -26.61 -11.01 7.38
N MET A 307 -25.43 -10.36 7.41
CA MET A 307 -25.25 -9.00 6.93
C MET A 307 -25.19 -8.96 5.40
N SER A 308 -25.74 -7.91 4.80
CA SER A 308 -25.59 -7.62 3.37
C SER A 308 -24.14 -7.21 3.03
N VAL A 309 -23.77 -7.31 1.74
CA VAL A 309 -22.45 -6.86 1.28
C VAL A 309 -22.25 -5.36 1.55
N GLU A 310 -23.30 -4.58 1.39
CA GLU A 310 -23.29 -3.15 1.62
C GLU A 310 -23.04 -2.79 3.10
N GLU A 311 -23.65 -3.52 4.02
CA GLU A 311 -23.40 -3.36 5.45
C GLU A 311 -21.97 -3.80 5.85
N LEU A 312 -21.49 -4.90 5.24
CA LEU A 312 -20.14 -5.39 5.47
C LEU A 312 -19.07 -4.46 4.88
N ALA A 313 -19.35 -3.81 3.74
CA ALA A 313 -18.41 -2.94 3.06
C ALA A 313 -17.91 -1.78 3.92
N ASP A 314 -18.76 -1.29 4.83
CA ASP A 314 -18.41 -0.23 5.77
C ASP A 314 -17.63 -0.74 7.00
N ARG A 315 -17.71 -2.04 7.29
CA ARG A 315 -17.03 -2.65 8.43
C ARG A 315 -15.54 -2.88 8.13
N ASP A 316 -14.76 -2.91 9.20
CA ASP A 316 -13.33 -3.15 9.11
C ASP A 316 -12.90 -4.08 10.25
N LEU A 317 -11.62 -4.21 10.51
CA LEU A 317 -10.98 -4.90 11.60
C LEU A 317 -10.75 -6.39 11.40
N PHE A 318 -11.73 -7.13 10.95
CA PHE A 318 -11.71 -8.59 10.98
C PHE A 318 -11.55 -9.16 9.56
N ARG A 319 -10.67 -10.14 9.44
CA ARG A 319 -10.40 -10.87 8.20
C ARG A 319 -11.65 -11.48 7.58
N ASP A 320 -12.49 -12.08 8.43
CA ASP A 320 -13.74 -12.73 8.05
C ASP A 320 -14.70 -11.79 7.30
N VAL A 321 -14.58 -10.48 7.52
CA VAL A 321 -15.41 -9.48 6.81
C VAL A 321 -15.04 -9.44 5.33
N ASP A 322 -13.75 -9.37 5.00
CA ASP A 322 -13.30 -9.36 3.60
C ASP A 322 -13.57 -10.72 2.93
N GLU A 323 -13.36 -11.83 3.63
CA GLU A 323 -13.70 -13.16 3.14
C GLU A 323 -15.19 -13.27 2.80
N MET A 324 -16.06 -12.80 3.70
CA MET A 324 -17.51 -12.82 3.49
C MET A 324 -17.93 -11.89 2.33
N ILE A 325 -17.33 -10.72 2.19
CA ILE A 325 -17.59 -9.80 1.08
C ILE A 325 -17.22 -10.47 -0.25
N VAL A 326 -16.04 -11.07 -0.33
CA VAL A 326 -15.56 -11.79 -1.52
C VAL A 326 -16.57 -12.89 -1.90
N ASN A 327 -16.95 -13.76 -0.96
CA ASN A 327 -17.89 -14.85 -1.20
C ASN A 327 -19.26 -14.34 -1.67
N LYS A 328 -19.83 -13.35 -0.99
CA LYS A 328 -21.13 -12.76 -1.36
C LYS A 328 -21.08 -12.01 -2.70
N LEU A 329 -19.98 -11.37 -3.05
CA LEU A 329 -19.81 -10.73 -4.35
C LEU A 329 -19.76 -11.76 -5.48
N PHE A 330 -19.04 -12.86 -5.31
CA PHE A 330 -19.05 -13.96 -6.28
C PHE A 330 -20.45 -14.56 -6.47
N GLU A 331 -21.18 -14.83 -5.37
CA GLU A 331 -22.57 -15.33 -5.42
C GLU A 331 -23.49 -14.36 -6.16
N ARG A 332 -23.41 -13.06 -5.85
CA ARG A 332 -24.24 -12.04 -6.50
C ARG A 332 -23.87 -11.80 -7.97
N LEU A 333 -22.62 -11.99 -8.34
CA LEU A 333 -22.20 -12.01 -9.74
C LEU A 333 -22.78 -13.21 -10.46
N GLY A 334 -22.71 -14.42 -9.89
CA GLY A 334 -23.31 -15.62 -10.45
C GLY A 334 -24.82 -15.47 -10.68
N SER A 335 -25.54 -14.94 -9.68
CA SER A 335 -26.99 -14.68 -9.77
C SER A 335 -27.37 -13.42 -10.55
N GLN A 336 -26.42 -12.67 -11.09
CA GLN A 336 -26.62 -11.40 -11.81
C GLN A 336 -27.40 -10.34 -10.99
N SER A 337 -27.28 -10.36 -9.67
CA SER A 337 -28.00 -9.46 -8.76
C SER A 337 -27.21 -8.23 -8.34
N ILE A 338 -26.06 -7.98 -8.97
CA ILE A 338 -25.21 -6.82 -8.72
C ILE A 338 -24.65 -6.26 -10.03
N THR A 339 -24.56 -4.94 -10.14
CA THR A 339 -24.01 -4.25 -11.31
C THR A 339 -22.51 -3.99 -11.16
N ASP A 340 -21.82 -3.78 -12.29
CA ASP A 340 -20.39 -3.41 -12.31
C ASP A 340 -20.11 -2.17 -11.44
N ASP A 341 -20.91 -1.12 -11.58
CA ASP A 341 -20.73 0.11 -10.78
C ASP A 341 -20.88 -0.11 -9.27
N GLN A 342 -21.75 -1.05 -8.85
CA GLN A 342 -21.88 -1.41 -7.45
C GLN A 342 -20.66 -2.18 -6.95
N VAL A 343 -20.18 -3.14 -7.73
CA VAL A 343 -18.97 -3.91 -7.43
C VAL A 343 -17.77 -2.97 -7.28
N GLN A 344 -17.56 -2.08 -8.25
CA GLN A 344 -16.44 -1.14 -8.24
C GLN A 344 -16.49 -0.19 -7.03
N ARG A 345 -17.68 0.28 -6.64
CA ARG A 345 -17.84 1.13 -5.44
C ARG A 345 -17.47 0.38 -4.16
N ILE A 346 -17.93 -0.86 -4.01
CA ILE A 346 -17.62 -1.69 -2.85
C ILE A 346 -16.12 -1.94 -2.76
N ILE A 347 -15.50 -2.41 -3.85
CA ILE A 347 -14.06 -2.71 -3.90
C ILE A 347 -13.22 -1.45 -3.63
N ASN A 348 -13.59 -0.32 -4.23
CA ASN A 348 -12.86 0.94 -3.99
C ASN A 348 -12.94 1.38 -2.51
N GLY A 349 -14.08 1.17 -1.84
CA GLY A 349 -14.24 1.39 -0.41
C GLY A 349 -13.34 0.48 0.45
N ARG A 350 -13.03 -0.73 -0.03
CA ARG A 350 -12.18 -1.70 0.69
C ARG A 350 -10.68 -1.42 0.59
N LYS A 351 -10.21 -0.72 -0.45
CA LYS A 351 -8.77 -0.52 -0.73
C LYS A 351 -7.93 0.03 0.43
N GLN A 352 -8.55 0.76 1.35
CA GLN A 352 -7.86 1.34 2.51
C GLN A 352 -8.07 0.55 3.80
N LYS A 353 -8.89 -0.51 3.75
CA LYS A 353 -9.23 -1.34 4.89
C LYS A 353 -8.08 -2.28 5.27
N LEU A 354 -8.14 -2.78 6.51
CA LEU A 354 -7.03 -3.48 7.16
C LEU A 354 -6.60 -4.75 6.40
N TRP A 355 -7.56 -5.51 5.89
CA TRP A 355 -7.33 -6.82 5.29
C TRP A 355 -7.36 -6.83 3.76
N TYR A 356 -7.63 -5.68 3.13
CA TYR A 356 -7.73 -5.60 1.66
C TYR A 356 -6.53 -6.21 0.93
N ALA A 357 -5.31 -5.98 1.42
CA ALA A 357 -4.09 -6.44 0.75
C ALA A 357 -4.02 -7.97 0.63
N GLU A 358 -4.58 -8.70 1.59
CA GLU A 358 -4.64 -10.16 1.56
C GLU A 358 -5.62 -10.69 0.52
N TYR A 359 -6.69 -9.95 0.28
CA TYR A 359 -7.75 -10.31 -0.67
C TYR A 359 -7.67 -9.53 -1.99
N ALA A 360 -6.54 -8.84 -2.26
CA ALA A 360 -6.41 -7.96 -3.41
C ALA A 360 -6.62 -8.67 -4.74
N ASP A 361 -6.06 -9.88 -4.90
CA ASP A 361 -6.21 -10.66 -6.12
C ASP A 361 -7.66 -11.14 -6.32
N GLN A 362 -8.35 -11.54 -5.25
CA GLN A 362 -9.77 -11.91 -5.29
C GLN A 362 -10.64 -10.72 -5.65
N TYR A 363 -10.40 -9.56 -5.06
CA TYR A 363 -11.10 -8.33 -5.43
C TYR A 363 -10.83 -7.90 -6.88
N GLU A 364 -9.59 -8.02 -7.36
CA GLU A 364 -9.25 -7.74 -8.76
C GLU A 364 -9.96 -8.72 -9.71
N CYS A 365 -10.03 -9.99 -9.33
CA CYS A 365 -10.76 -11.01 -10.08
C CYS A 365 -12.26 -10.69 -10.16
N ILE A 366 -12.89 -10.35 -9.04
CA ILE A 366 -14.31 -9.95 -8.98
C ILE A 366 -14.57 -8.71 -9.83
N ALA A 367 -13.71 -7.71 -9.75
CA ALA A 367 -13.82 -6.50 -10.55
C ALA A 367 -13.70 -6.80 -12.06
N ALA A 368 -12.78 -7.66 -12.46
CA ALA A 368 -12.60 -8.08 -13.84
C ALA A 368 -13.79 -8.93 -14.35
N ALA A 369 -14.30 -9.84 -13.52
CA ALA A 369 -15.49 -10.66 -13.79
C ALA A 369 -16.74 -9.80 -14.00
N SER A 370 -16.97 -8.86 -13.11
CA SER A 370 -18.08 -7.91 -13.20
C SER A 370 -17.99 -7.06 -14.47
N ARG A 371 -16.81 -6.54 -14.77
CA ARG A 371 -16.56 -5.75 -15.95
C ARG A 371 -16.74 -6.55 -17.23
N LEU A 372 -16.27 -7.81 -17.27
CA LEU A 372 -16.47 -8.69 -18.41
C LEU A 372 -17.97 -8.89 -18.69
N ARG A 373 -18.77 -9.20 -17.67
CA ARG A 373 -20.22 -9.36 -17.81
C ARG A 373 -20.89 -8.12 -18.38
N ALA A 374 -20.57 -6.95 -17.84
CA ALA A 374 -21.14 -5.69 -18.30
C ALA A 374 -20.78 -5.41 -19.79
N VAL A 375 -19.52 -5.64 -20.16
CA VAL A 375 -19.04 -5.43 -21.51
C VAL A 375 -19.65 -6.45 -22.49
N LEU A 376 -19.80 -7.72 -22.10
CA LEU A 376 -20.44 -8.73 -22.95
C LEU A 376 -21.90 -8.38 -23.24
N ALA A 377 -22.65 -7.88 -22.25
CA ALA A 377 -24.02 -7.42 -22.45
C ALA A 377 -24.07 -6.21 -23.40
N GLU A 378 -23.24 -5.20 -23.21
CA GLU A 378 -23.16 -4.02 -24.10
C GLU A 378 -22.78 -4.41 -25.53
N CYS A 379 -21.75 -5.25 -25.69
CA CYS A 379 -21.28 -5.67 -27.00
C CYS A 379 -22.28 -6.62 -27.70
N GLY A 380 -22.96 -7.51 -26.94
CA GLY A 380 -23.95 -8.44 -27.47
C GLY A 380 -25.11 -7.73 -28.17
N GLU A 381 -25.64 -6.65 -27.59
CA GLU A 381 -26.69 -5.82 -28.22
C GLU A 381 -26.26 -5.26 -29.56
N LEU A 382 -24.97 -4.93 -29.73
CA LEU A 382 -24.43 -4.30 -30.92
C LEU A 382 -24.22 -5.31 -32.08
N ILE A 383 -24.04 -6.60 -31.82
CA ILE A 383 -23.79 -7.63 -32.84
C ILE A 383 -24.90 -7.66 -33.88
N SER A 384 -26.15 -7.52 -33.45
CA SER A 384 -27.29 -7.53 -34.37
C SER A 384 -27.34 -6.35 -35.34
N THR A 385 -26.53 -5.30 -35.09
CA THR A 385 -26.49 -4.12 -35.96
C THR A 385 -25.54 -4.29 -37.17
N ILE A 386 -24.75 -5.36 -37.22
CA ILE A 386 -23.82 -5.65 -38.31
C ILE A 386 -24.59 -5.92 -39.63
N SER A 387 -24.52 -4.99 -40.54
CA SER A 387 -25.26 -4.98 -41.81
C SER A 387 -24.40 -5.00 -43.08
N SER A 388 -23.11 -4.72 -42.95
CA SER A 388 -22.12 -4.84 -44.05
C SER A 388 -20.76 -5.28 -43.51
N PRO A 389 -19.86 -5.80 -44.35
CA PRO A 389 -18.51 -6.16 -43.93
C PRO A 389 -17.73 -4.98 -43.36
N GLU A 390 -17.79 -3.82 -44.01
CA GLU A 390 -17.05 -2.61 -43.60
C GLU A 390 -17.57 -2.10 -42.24
N GLN A 391 -18.88 -2.11 -42.04
CA GLN A 391 -19.48 -1.71 -40.78
C GLN A 391 -19.10 -2.68 -39.67
N GLY A 392 -19.09 -3.98 -39.91
CA GLY A 392 -18.69 -5.00 -38.93
C GLY A 392 -17.26 -4.80 -38.46
N MET A 393 -16.31 -4.54 -39.35
CA MET A 393 -14.93 -4.24 -39.00
C MET A 393 -14.78 -2.93 -38.22
N LYS A 394 -15.48 -1.86 -38.63
CA LYS A 394 -15.48 -0.58 -37.91
C LYS A 394 -16.08 -0.73 -36.49
N LEU A 395 -17.19 -1.42 -36.40
CA LEU A 395 -17.86 -1.68 -35.10
C LEU A 395 -16.96 -2.50 -34.16
N TYR A 396 -16.24 -3.48 -34.73
CA TYR A 396 -15.26 -4.23 -33.95
C TYR A 396 -14.16 -3.32 -33.43
N ALA A 397 -13.53 -2.53 -34.28
CA ALA A 397 -12.45 -1.62 -33.92
C ALA A 397 -12.88 -0.47 -32.97
N GLU A 398 -14.16 -0.07 -32.97
CA GLU A 398 -14.67 1.00 -32.12
C GLU A 398 -15.20 0.48 -30.77
N LYS A 399 -15.82 -0.71 -30.74
CA LYS A 399 -16.58 -1.16 -29.59
C LYS A 399 -16.36 -2.64 -29.22
N LEU A 400 -16.52 -3.56 -30.20
CA LEU A 400 -16.61 -4.98 -29.88
C LEU A 400 -15.28 -5.59 -29.39
N TYR A 401 -14.12 -5.01 -29.74
CA TYR A 401 -12.81 -5.40 -29.21
C TYR A 401 -12.75 -5.36 -27.67
N LYS A 402 -13.62 -4.55 -27.02
CA LYS A 402 -13.65 -4.39 -25.55
C LYS A 402 -13.99 -5.71 -24.85
N ALA A 403 -14.83 -6.54 -25.48
CA ALA A 403 -15.16 -7.84 -24.92
C ALA A 403 -13.93 -8.76 -24.84
N ASP A 404 -13.13 -8.78 -25.93
CA ASP A 404 -11.89 -9.56 -25.98
C ASP A 404 -10.86 -9.05 -24.95
N GLY A 405 -10.74 -7.72 -24.79
CA GLY A 405 -9.86 -7.10 -23.80
C GLY A 405 -10.33 -7.34 -22.34
N ALA A 406 -11.64 -7.29 -22.08
CA ALA A 406 -12.20 -7.59 -20.78
C ALA A 406 -12.00 -9.06 -20.42
N TYR A 407 -12.20 -9.97 -21.38
CA TYR A 407 -11.96 -11.40 -21.18
C TYR A 407 -10.48 -11.69 -20.89
N ARG A 408 -9.55 -11.12 -21.64
CA ARG A 408 -8.11 -11.24 -21.35
C ARG A 408 -7.77 -10.81 -19.92
N LYS A 409 -8.30 -9.67 -19.48
CA LYS A 409 -8.07 -9.15 -18.11
C LYS A 409 -8.68 -10.06 -17.06
N TYR A 410 -9.85 -10.61 -17.31
CA TYR A 410 -10.49 -11.56 -16.42
C TYR A 410 -9.68 -12.86 -16.28
N VAL A 411 -9.23 -13.45 -17.38
CA VAL A 411 -8.38 -14.65 -17.34
C VAL A 411 -7.13 -14.41 -16.50
N LEU A 412 -6.45 -13.28 -16.71
CA LEU A 412 -5.27 -12.92 -15.94
C LEU A 412 -5.55 -12.78 -14.45
N ALA A 413 -6.63 -12.08 -14.09
CA ALA A 413 -7.02 -11.86 -12.70
C ALA A 413 -7.47 -13.16 -12.03
N TRP A 414 -8.19 -14.03 -12.78
CA TRP A 414 -8.62 -15.33 -12.29
C TRP A 414 -7.43 -16.23 -11.91
N HIS A 415 -6.44 -16.37 -12.79
CA HIS A 415 -5.28 -17.22 -12.52
C HIS A 415 -4.38 -16.66 -11.42
N ARG A 416 -4.36 -15.34 -11.18
CA ARG A 416 -3.71 -14.76 -10.01
C ARG A 416 -4.43 -15.12 -8.72
N ALA A 417 -5.77 -15.00 -8.72
CA ALA A 417 -6.57 -15.32 -7.55
C ALA A 417 -6.66 -16.82 -7.28
N ASN A 418 -6.51 -17.65 -8.32
CA ASN A 418 -6.63 -19.12 -8.28
C ASN A 418 -5.44 -19.78 -8.99
N PRO A 419 -4.24 -19.77 -8.40
CA PRO A 419 -3.02 -20.26 -9.07
C PRO A 419 -3.06 -21.74 -9.50
N ASP A 420 -3.85 -22.54 -8.83
CA ASP A 420 -4.00 -23.99 -9.10
C ASP A 420 -5.12 -24.30 -10.11
N ALA A 421 -5.87 -23.30 -10.57
CA ALA A 421 -6.97 -23.50 -11.51
C ALA A 421 -6.41 -23.78 -12.92
N VAL A 422 -6.95 -24.81 -13.58
CA VAL A 422 -6.56 -25.19 -14.95
C VAL A 422 -7.24 -24.28 -15.99
N SER A 423 -8.42 -23.74 -15.66
CA SER A 423 -9.21 -22.84 -16.51
C SER A 423 -9.97 -21.85 -15.66
N VAL A 424 -10.52 -20.82 -16.31
CA VAL A 424 -11.43 -19.87 -15.67
C VAL A 424 -12.78 -20.49 -15.31
N ASP A 425 -13.57 -19.74 -14.55
CA ASP A 425 -14.95 -20.12 -14.19
C ASP A 425 -15.82 -20.43 -15.42
N ASP A 426 -16.54 -21.56 -15.37
CA ASP A 426 -17.32 -22.08 -16.51
C ASP A 426 -18.44 -21.14 -16.96
N ASP A 427 -19.08 -20.40 -16.06
CA ASP A 427 -20.18 -19.49 -16.39
C ASP A 427 -19.71 -18.31 -17.24
N LEU A 428 -18.62 -17.66 -16.82
CA LEU A 428 -18.04 -16.53 -17.55
C LEU A 428 -17.33 -16.96 -18.82
N GLN A 429 -16.69 -18.12 -18.80
CA GLN A 429 -16.13 -18.75 -19.99
C GLN A 429 -17.23 -19.00 -21.04
N SER A 430 -18.32 -19.63 -20.63
CA SER A 430 -19.45 -19.90 -21.51
C SER A 430 -20.13 -18.64 -22.04
N ALA A 431 -20.21 -17.60 -21.22
CA ALA A 431 -20.76 -16.31 -21.66
C ALA A 431 -19.87 -15.64 -22.73
N TYR A 432 -18.56 -15.70 -22.57
CA TYR A 432 -17.63 -15.17 -23.60
C TYR A 432 -17.67 -16.01 -24.87
N GLU A 433 -17.75 -17.33 -24.80
CA GLU A 433 -17.86 -18.19 -25.96
C GLU A 433 -19.17 -17.98 -26.72
N ALA A 434 -20.27 -17.81 -26.01
CA ALA A 434 -21.54 -17.43 -26.63
C ALA A 434 -21.41 -16.11 -27.42
N TYR A 435 -20.77 -15.11 -26.82
CA TYR A 435 -20.45 -13.86 -27.51
C TYR A 435 -19.60 -14.08 -28.76
N GLN A 436 -18.52 -14.88 -28.68
CA GLN A 436 -17.68 -15.19 -29.84
C GLN A 436 -18.47 -15.90 -30.93
N GLN A 437 -19.36 -16.85 -30.58
CA GLN A 437 -20.21 -17.56 -31.54
C GLN A 437 -21.20 -16.62 -32.20
N ASP A 438 -21.89 -15.78 -31.44
CA ASP A 438 -22.87 -14.82 -31.99
C ASP A 438 -22.18 -13.81 -32.90
N LEU A 439 -21.05 -13.26 -32.50
CA LEU A 439 -20.24 -12.37 -33.34
C LEU A 439 -19.76 -13.09 -34.59
N GLY A 440 -19.22 -14.29 -34.44
CA GLY A 440 -18.72 -15.11 -35.53
C GLY A 440 -19.83 -15.44 -36.55
N GLN A 441 -21.03 -15.76 -36.10
CA GLN A 441 -22.19 -16.04 -36.96
C GLN A 441 -22.70 -14.77 -37.68
N ALA A 442 -22.81 -13.65 -36.96
CA ALA A 442 -23.21 -12.38 -37.55
C ALA A 442 -22.19 -11.91 -38.62
N TRP A 443 -20.91 -12.05 -38.32
CA TRP A 443 -19.82 -11.73 -39.25
C TRP A 443 -19.77 -12.70 -40.42
N GLN A 444 -19.99 -14.02 -40.23
CA GLN A 444 -19.99 -14.99 -41.31
C GLN A 444 -21.04 -14.68 -42.39
N LYS A 445 -22.24 -14.20 -42.01
CA LYS A 445 -23.26 -13.76 -42.97
C LYS A 445 -22.75 -12.66 -43.91
N GLN A 446 -21.84 -11.82 -43.43
CA GLN A 446 -21.25 -10.78 -44.26
C GLN A 446 -20.13 -11.34 -45.14
N VAL A 447 -19.30 -12.24 -44.61
CA VAL A 447 -18.26 -12.95 -45.39
C VAL A 447 -18.86 -13.75 -46.54
N ASP A 448 -19.99 -14.38 -46.32
CA ASP A 448 -20.71 -15.18 -47.36
C ASP A 448 -21.18 -14.32 -48.56
N THR A 449 -21.28 -13.02 -48.41
CA THR A 449 -21.66 -12.11 -49.51
C THR A 449 -20.48 -11.72 -50.38
N LEU A 450 -19.24 -12.00 -49.95
CA LEU A 450 -18.04 -11.55 -50.62
C LEU A 450 -17.71 -12.39 -51.85
N SER A 451 -17.59 -11.78 -53.00
CA SER A 451 -17.03 -12.41 -54.22
C SER A 451 -15.51 -12.35 -54.26
N GLN A 452 -14.89 -11.47 -53.48
CA GLN A 452 -13.45 -11.31 -53.35
C GLN A 452 -13.15 -10.71 -51.99
N TRP A 453 -11.94 -10.94 -51.44
CA TRP A 453 -11.47 -10.40 -50.15
C TRP A 453 -11.00 -8.96 -50.32
N LYS A 454 -11.95 -8.08 -50.58
CA LYS A 454 -11.74 -6.65 -50.80
C LYS A 454 -12.91 -5.84 -50.25
N PHE A 455 -12.63 -4.83 -49.47
CA PHE A 455 -13.61 -3.98 -48.82
C PHE A 455 -13.53 -2.54 -49.29
N ILE A 456 -14.67 -1.90 -49.45
CA ILE A 456 -14.77 -0.53 -49.97
C ILE A 456 -14.40 0.42 -48.84
N ASP A 457 -13.57 1.42 -49.16
CA ASP A 457 -13.14 2.46 -48.18
C ASP A 457 -12.49 1.90 -46.89
N MET A 458 -11.82 0.76 -47.05
CA MET A 458 -11.07 0.11 -45.97
C MET A 458 -9.62 -0.08 -46.38
N ASP A 459 -8.74 0.10 -45.39
CA ASP A 459 -7.30 -0.06 -45.59
C ASP A 459 -6.90 -1.54 -45.62
N ALA A 460 -6.31 -1.98 -46.72
CA ALA A 460 -5.80 -3.33 -46.87
C ALA A 460 -4.38 -3.43 -46.35
N GLN A 461 -4.05 -4.53 -45.67
CA GLN A 461 -2.69 -4.85 -45.24
C GLN A 461 -1.69 -4.95 -46.37
N THR A 462 -2.11 -5.44 -47.55
CA THR A 462 -1.28 -5.48 -48.77
C THR A 462 -0.84 -4.10 -49.24
N ASN A 463 -1.56 -3.06 -48.91
CA ASN A 463 -1.22 -1.67 -49.24
C ASN A 463 -0.45 -0.94 -48.13
N PHE A 464 -0.08 -1.64 -47.04
CA PHE A 464 0.57 -1.04 -45.88
C PHE A 464 1.79 -0.21 -46.23
N TYR A 465 2.73 -0.79 -47.02
CA TYR A 465 3.95 -0.07 -47.39
C TYR A 465 3.66 1.18 -48.20
N GLU A 466 2.82 1.10 -49.21
CA GLU A 466 2.49 2.24 -50.10
C GLU A 466 1.68 3.32 -49.36
N ARG A 467 0.84 2.96 -48.42
CA ARG A 467 0.02 3.90 -47.63
C ARG A 467 0.82 4.55 -46.50
N GLU A 468 1.57 3.79 -45.72
CA GLU A 468 2.16 4.24 -44.49
C GLU A 468 3.63 4.64 -44.62
N ILE A 469 4.40 3.95 -45.45
CA ILE A 469 5.85 4.08 -45.47
C ILE A 469 6.30 4.94 -46.68
N ALA A 470 5.85 4.65 -47.88
CA ALA A 470 6.30 5.33 -49.07
C ALA A 470 6.08 6.86 -49.05
N PRO A 471 4.96 7.42 -48.51
CA PRO A 471 4.79 8.87 -48.40
C PRO A 471 5.79 9.51 -47.44
N VAL A 472 6.14 8.84 -46.32
CA VAL A 472 7.14 9.31 -45.35
C VAL A 472 8.51 9.40 -46.03
N LEU A 473 8.91 8.35 -46.74
CA LEU A 473 10.19 8.33 -47.47
C LEU A 473 10.24 9.36 -48.59
N LYS A 474 9.16 9.52 -49.35
CA LYS A 474 9.04 10.55 -50.41
C LYS A 474 9.17 11.97 -49.82
N SER A 475 8.78 12.19 -48.57
CA SER A 475 8.99 13.49 -47.90
C SER A 475 10.40 13.68 -47.33
N GLY A 476 11.32 12.76 -47.58
CA GLY A 476 12.70 12.79 -47.09
C GLY A 476 12.85 12.46 -45.62
N ARG A 477 11.77 11.99 -44.98
CA ARG A 477 11.78 11.57 -43.57
C ARG A 477 12.04 10.07 -43.45
N LYS A 478 12.47 9.66 -42.28
CA LYS A 478 12.71 8.26 -41.90
C LYS A 478 11.65 7.76 -40.97
N ILE A 479 11.43 6.44 -40.92
CA ILE A 479 10.44 5.81 -40.06
C ILE A 479 10.94 4.45 -39.56
N ALA A 480 10.54 4.05 -38.37
CA ALA A 480 10.68 2.68 -37.91
C ALA A 480 9.32 1.98 -37.89
N VAL A 481 9.30 0.73 -38.30
CA VAL A 481 8.12 -0.14 -38.26
C VAL A 481 8.40 -1.29 -37.30
N ILE A 482 7.60 -1.43 -36.28
CA ILE A 482 7.66 -2.54 -35.33
C ILE A 482 6.53 -3.49 -35.70
N ILE A 483 6.85 -4.69 -36.12
CA ILE A 483 5.87 -5.74 -36.40
C ILE A 483 5.90 -6.69 -35.22
N SER A 484 4.83 -6.70 -34.44
CA SER A 484 4.62 -7.64 -33.37
C SER A 484 3.69 -8.76 -33.83
N ASP A 485 4.24 -9.94 -33.96
CA ASP A 485 3.55 -11.14 -34.47
C ASP A 485 2.33 -11.44 -33.58
N ALA A 486 1.16 -11.55 -34.20
CA ALA A 486 -0.12 -11.77 -33.57
C ALA A 486 -0.56 -10.66 -32.59
N LEU A 487 -0.12 -9.42 -32.73
CA LEU A 487 -0.62 -8.32 -31.90
C LEU A 487 -2.08 -8.03 -32.22
N ARG A 488 -2.99 -8.60 -31.46
CA ARG A 488 -4.44 -8.41 -31.64
C ARG A 488 -4.86 -6.95 -31.43
N TYR A 489 -5.93 -6.50 -32.08
CA TYR A 489 -6.37 -5.11 -32.05
C TYR A 489 -6.62 -4.60 -30.62
N GLU A 490 -7.26 -5.40 -29.75
CA GLU A 490 -7.53 -4.98 -28.37
C GLU A 490 -6.25 -4.79 -27.55
N VAL A 491 -5.21 -5.65 -27.79
CA VAL A 491 -3.90 -5.49 -27.16
C VAL A 491 -3.23 -4.20 -27.64
N ALA A 492 -3.30 -3.92 -28.94
CA ALA A 492 -2.76 -2.68 -29.50
C ALA A 492 -3.49 -1.43 -28.99
N GLN A 493 -4.80 -1.52 -28.75
CA GLN A 493 -5.56 -0.42 -28.14
C GLN A 493 -5.05 -0.10 -26.72
N GLU A 494 -4.87 -1.12 -25.89
CA GLU A 494 -4.31 -0.91 -24.55
C GLU A 494 -2.85 -0.41 -24.62
N LEU A 495 -2.04 -0.94 -25.54
CA LEU A 495 -0.68 -0.44 -25.77
C LEU A 495 -0.70 1.05 -26.17
N SER A 496 -1.62 1.44 -27.03
CA SER A 496 -1.81 2.84 -27.42
C SER A 496 -2.05 3.75 -26.22
N GLU A 497 -2.95 3.35 -25.34
CA GLU A 497 -3.25 4.09 -24.11
C GLU A 497 -2.05 4.15 -23.16
N ARG A 498 -1.31 3.03 -23.02
CA ARG A 498 -0.10 2.99 -22.18
C ARG A 498 1.01 3.89 -22.72
N ILE A 499 1.23 3.89 -24.06
CA ILE A 499 2.23 4.78 -24.71
C ILE A 499 1.79 6.24 -24.63
N ASP A 500 0.51 6.54 -24.85
CA ASP A 500 0.01 7.92 -24.79
C ASP A 500 0.12 8.53 -23.39
N ARG A 501 0.18 7.71 -22.34
CA ARG A 501 0.45 8.14 -20.96
C ARG A 501 1.93 8.44 -20.68
N GLU A 502 2.85 8.16 -21.60
CA GLU A 502 4.27 8.46 -21.44
C GLU A 502 4.58 9.91 -21.88
N SER A 503 5.55 10.55 -21.18
CA SER A 503 5.97 11.92 -21.48
C SER A 503 6.48 12.08 -22.89
N ARG A 504 5.91 13.06 -23.61
CA ARG A 504 6.27 13.43 -24.98
C ARG A 504 5.95 12.40 -26.05
N PHE A 505 5.30 11.31 -25.72
CA PHE A 505 4.79 10.38 -26.71
C PHE A 505 3.34 10.69 -27.05
N SER A 506 2.97 10.48 -28.32
CA SER A 506 1.60 10.48 -28.79
C SER A 506 1.37 9.21 -29.58
N ALA A 507 0.27 8.54 -29.29
CA ALA A 507 -0.11 7.29 -29.90
C ALA A 507 -1.50 7.43 -30.54
N LYS A 508 -1.63 7.07 -31.81
CA LYS A 508 -2.91 7.07 -32.55
C LYS A 508 -3.12 5.75 -33.21
N LEU A 509 -4.13 5.02 -32.76
CA LEU A 509 -4.50 3.74 -33.34
C LEU A 509 -5.49 3.92 -34.48
N THR A 510 -5.23 3.20 -35.58
CA THR A 510 -6.15 2.94 -36.68
C THR A 510 -6.15 1.44 -36.98
N MET A 511 -7.01 0.99 -37.85
CA MET A 511 -7.06 -0.40 -38.25
C MET A 511 -6.80 -0.58 -39.76
N GLN A 512 -6.38 -1.78 -40.12
CA GLN A 512 -6.39 -2.29 -41.51
C GLN A 512 -6.96 -3.71 -41.47
N TYR A 513 -7.53 -4.18 -42.57
CA TYR A 513 -7.91 -5.58 -42.68
C TYR A 513 -6.76 -6.45 -43.19
N SER A 514 -6.62 -7.61 -42.56
CA SER A 514 -5.57 -8.59 -42.89
C SER A 514 -5.80 -9.27 -44.24
N VAL A 515 -4.74 -9.78 -44.82
CA VAL A 515 -4.77 -10.80 -45.86
C VAL A 515 -5.53 -12.03 -45.40
N LEU A 516 -5.99 -12.84 -46.36
CA LEU A 516 -6.62 -14.14 -46.08
C LEU A 516 -5.85 -15.25 -46.83
N PRO A 517 -5.51 -16.37 -46.18
CA PRO A 517 -5.60 -16.66 -44.76
C PRO A 517 -4.77 -15.68 -43.88
N SER A 518 -5.27 -15.37 -42.71
CA SER A 518 -4.64 -14.42 -41.76
C SER A 518 -3.57 -15.15 -40.94
N TYR A 519 -2.45 -15.47 -41.58
CA TYR A 519 -1.34 -16.18 -40.94
C TYR A 519 0.01 -15.51 -41.19
N THR A 520 0.97 -15.82 -40.32
CA THR A 520 2.28 -15.16 -40.22
C THR A 520 2.98 -14.97 -41.58
N GLN A 521 3.07 -16.01 -42.42
CA GLN A 521 3.90 -15.92 -43.63
C GLN A 521 3.30 -14.98 -44.69
N LEU A 522 1.97 -14.97 -44.82
CA LEU A 522 1.29 -14.08 -45.79
C LEU A 522 1.18 -12.64 -45.21
N GLY A 523 0.82 -12.50 -43.95
CA GLY A 523 0.76 -11.19 -43.27
C GLY A 523 2.11 -10.48 -43.26
N MET A 524 3.19 -11.18 -42.91
CA MET A 524 4.54 -10.62 -42.97
C MET A 524 4.98 -10.23 -44.37
N ALA A 525 4.58 -10.98 -45.42
CA ALA A 525 4.86 -10.63 -46.80
C ALA A 525 4.07 -9.38 -47.26
N ALA A 526 2.80 -9.29 -46.86
CA ALA A 526 1.92 -8.17 -47.15
C ALA A 526 2.40 -6.82 -46.60
N LEU A 527 3.16 -6.84 -45.50
CA LEU A 527 3.72 -5.64 -44.86
C LEU A 527 5.01 -5.12 -45.54
N LEU A 528 5.59 -5.88 -46.47
CA LEU A 528 6.80 -5.51 -47.23
C LEU A 528 6.48 -4.68 -48.49
N PRO A 529 7.44 -3.93 -49.03
CA PRO A 529 7.30 -3.36 -50.36
C PRO A 529 7.17 -4.46 -51.41
N HIS A 530 6.07 -4.51 -52.15
CA HIS A 530 5.81 -5.48 -53.22
C HIS A 530 4.82 -4.93 -54.25
N GLY A 531 4.94 -5.43 -55.47
CA GLY A 531 3.94 -5.23 -56.54
C GLY A 531 3.01 -6.43 -56.68
N SER A 532 3.49 -7.61 -56.34
CA SER A 532 2.72 -8.87 -56.42
C SER A 532 3.12 -9.82 -55.31
N LEU A 533 2.14 -10.65 -54.85
CA LEU A 533 2.35 -11.76 -53.93
C LEU A 533 2.01 -13.09 -54.61
N GLU A 534 2.81 -14.10 -54.35
CA GLU A 534 2.61 -15.47 -54.92
C GLU A 534 3.00 -16.53 -53.90
N PHE A 535 2.29 -17.67 -53.85
CA PHE A 535 2.71 -18.81 -53.05
C PHE A 535 3.94 -19.47 -53.64
N ASP A 536 4.92 -19.81 -52.75
CA ASP A 536 6.12 -20.49 -53.18
C ASP A 536 5.77 -21.91 -53.75
N SER A 537 6.18 -22.18 -54.96
CA SER A 537 5.89 -23.47 -55.61
C SER A 537 6.54 -24.66 -54.92
N LYS A 538 7.59 -24.46 -54.15
CA LYS A 538 8.30 -25.52 -53.39
C LYS A 538 7.66 -25.81 -52.04
N ASP A 539 7.13 -24.82 -51.39
CA ASP A 539 6.44 -24.95 -50.07
C ASP A 539 5.35 -23.90 -49.98
N ARG A 540 4.12 -24.32 -50.24
CA ARG A 540 2.94 -23.46 -50.32
C ARG A 540 2.56 -22.75 -49.03
N LEU A 541 3.23 -23.05 -47.95
CA LEU A 541 3.11 -22.29 -46.71
C LEU A 541 3.78 -20.92 -46.77
N TYR A 542 4.84 -20.80 -47.59
CA TYR A 542 5.61 -19.56 -47.74
C TYR A 542 5.13 -18.75 -48.93
N VAL A 543 5.46 -17.46 -48.89
CA VAL A 543 5.02 -16.47 -49.88
C VAL A 543 6.26 -15.77 -50.47
N LEU A 544 6.19 -15.48 -51.77
CA LEU A 544 7.18 -14.65 -52.45
C LEU A 544 6.57 -13.27 -52.71
N ALA A 545 7.39 -12.23 -52.56
CA ALA A 545 7.06 -10.87 -52.96
C ALA A 545 7.88 -10.52 -54.22
N ASP A 546 7.20 -10.25 -55.34
CA ASP A 546 7.85 -10.05 -56.66
C ASP A 546 8.85 -11.15 -57.02
N GLY A 547 8.50 -12.41 -56.75
CA GLY A 547 9.35 -13.57 -56.98
C GLY A 547 10.49 -13.79 -55.97
N ARG A 548 10.61 -12.94 -54.94
CA ARG A 548 11.64 -13.05 -53.90
C ARG A 548 11.07 -13.68 -52.62
N SER A 549 11.83 -14.55 -52.00
CA SER A 549 11.42 -15.19 -50.76
C SER A 549 11.23 -14.17 -49.65
N THR A 550 10.18 -14.36 -48.84
CA THR A 550 9.92 -13.61 -47.61
C THR A 550 10.21 -14.44 -46.33
N LYS A 551 10.79 -15.64 -46.52
CA LYS A 551 11.07 -16.59 -45.45
C LYS A 551 12.22 -16.11 -44.56
N GLY A 552 11.90 -15.74 -43.32
CA GLY A 552 12.89 -15.32 -42.34
C GLY A 552 13.30 -13.85 -42.49
N ILE A 553 14.04 -13.37 -41.50
CA ILE A 553 14.40 -11.94 -41.43
C ILE A 553 15.41 -11.54 -42.52
N GLU A 554 16.30 -12.42 -42.90
CA GLU A 554 17.33 -12.17 -43.92
C GLU A 554 16.72 -11.94 -45.31
N ALA A 555 15.75 -12.77 -45.66
CA ALA A 555 15.02 -12.60 -46.93
C ALA A 555 14.20 -11.31 -46.96
N ARG A 556 13.53 -10.99 -45.88
CA ARG A 556 12.76 -9.75 -45.70
C ARG A 556 13.68 -8.52 -45.72
N ALA A 557 14.87 -8.59 -45.08
CA ALA A 557 15.89 -7.54 -45.14
C ALA A 557 16.40 -7.30 -46.57
N ALA A 558 16.56 -8.37 -47.38
CA ALA A 558 16.95 -8.26 -48.77
C ALA A 558 15.90 -7.53 -49.62
N ILE A 559 14.61 -7.72 -49.37
CA ILE A 559 13.52 -6.98 -50.01
C ILE A 559 13.56 -5.51 -49.61
N LEU A 560 13.65 -5.24 -48.30
CA LEU A 560 13.72 -3.88 -47.74
C LEU A 560 14.93 -3.10 -48.25
N SER A 561 16.06 -3.78 -48.55
CA SER A 561 17.26 -3.11 -49.02
C SER A 561 17.03 -2.35 -50.36
N ALA A 562 16.07 -2.78 -51.17
CA ALA A 562 15.74 -2.09 -52.45
C ALA A 562 15.19 -0.69 -52.24
N VAL A 563 14.61 -0.42 -51.03
CA VAL A 563 14.10 0.91 -50.63
C VAL A 563 15.00 1.59 -49.61
N GLY A 564 16.23 1.10 -49.43
CA GLY A 564 17.17 1.59 -48.43
C GLY A 564 16.78 1.24 -46.99
N GLY A 565 16.00 0.17 -46.81
CA GLY A 565 15.54 -0.31 -45.50
C GLY A 565 16.46 -1.36 -44.89
N LYS A 566 16.30 -1.57 -43.61
CA LYS A 566 16.95 -2.61 -42.80
C LYS A 566 15.93 -3.34 -41.91
N ALA A 567 16.27 -4.55 -41.54
CA ALA A 567 15.50 -5.36 -40.61
C ALA A 567 16.36 -5.79 -39.41
N ILE A 568 15.78 -5.85 -38.25
CA ILE A 568 16.41 -6.32 -37.00
C ILE A 568 15.37 -7.06 -36.14
N ARG A 569 15.82 -8.06 -35.41
CA ARG A 569 14.98 -8.72 -34.38
C ARG A 569 14.91 -7.87 -33.11
N TYR A 570 13.81 -7.98 -32.42
CA TYR A 570 13.64 -7.35 -31.12
C TYR A 570 14.80 -7.66 -30.15
N ASP A 571 15.15 -8.95 -30.00
CA ASP A 571 16.22 -9.39 -29.11
C ASP A 571 17.61 -8.81 -29.47
N ASP A 572 17.85 -8.56 -30.71
CA ASP A 572 19.12 -7.97 -31.14
C ASP A 572 19.11 -6.45 -30.97
N LEU A 573 17.98 -5.80 -31.23
CA LEU A 573 17.80 -4.37 -30.97
C LEU A 573 17.96 -4.03 -29.51
N THR A 574 17.43 -4.85 -28.61
CA THR A 574 17.50 -4.62 -27.17
C THR A 574 18.92 -4.69 -26.60
N LYS A 575 19.84 -5.40 -27.25
CA LYS A 575 21.26 -5.47 -26.88
C LYS A 575 22.08 -4.26 -27.32
N LEU A 576 21.62 -3.51 -28.32
CA LEU A 576 22.33 -2.36 -28.84
C LEU A 576 22.37 -1.19 -27.85
N LYS A 577 23.49 -0.47 -27.84
CA LYS A 577 23.62 0.82 -27.15
C LYS A 577 22.90 1.92 -27.93
N VAL A 578 22.55 3.00 -27.29
CA VAL A 578 21.88 4.15 -27.92
C VAL A 578 22.67 4.71 -29.09
N SER A 579 23.99 4.75 -29.02
CA SER A 579 24.88 5.17 -30.12
C SER A 579 24.78 4.24 -31.33
N GLU A 580 24.71 2.94 -31.11
CA GLU A 580 24.60 1.93 -32.17
C GLU A 580 23.26 2.00 -32.87
N ILE A 581 22.17 2.27 -32.10
CA ILE A 581 20.83 2.49 -32.69
C ILE A 581 20.82 3.75 -33.54
N LYS A 582 21.47 4.83 -33.11
CA LYS A 582 21.63 6.06 -33.92
C LYS A 582 22.34 5.76 -35.25
N GLU A 583 23.43 5.01 -35.21
CA GLU A 583 24.17 4.65 -36.43
C GLU A 583 23.33 3.70 -37.31
N LEU A 584 22.66 2.71 -36.73
CA LEU A 584 21.74 1.83 -37.46
C LEU A 584 20.67 2.64 -38.19
N TYR A 585 19.99 3.55 -37.49
CA TYR A 585 18.90 4.35 -38.03
C TYR A 585 19.40 5.39 -39.06
N LYS A 586 20.60 5.94 -38.90
CA LYS A 586 21.22 6.80 -39.91
C LYS A 586 21.50 6.09 -41.20
N SER A 587 21.87 4.81 -41.14
CA SER A 587 22.28 3.99 -42.27
C SER A 587 21.14 3.42 -43.09
N CYS A 588 19.86 3.69 -42.73
CA CYS A 588 18.70 3.23 -43.50
C CYS A 588 17.64 4.32 -43.62
N ASN A 589 16.69 4.15 -44.54
CA ASN A 589 15.53 5.04 -44.71
C ASN A 589 14.34 4.55 -43.91
N VAL A 590 14.18 3.24 -43.79
CA VAL A 590 13.16 2.58 -42.97
C VAL A 590 13.81 1.45 -42.18
N LEU A 591 13.45 1.32 -40.91
CA LEU A 591 13.92 0.24 -40.05
C LEU A 591 12.73 -0.64 -39.63
N TYR A 592 12.73 -1.90 -40.00
CA TYR A 592 11.77 -2.91 -39.56
C TYR A 592 12.32 -3.63 -38.34
N VAL A 593 11.53 -3.67 -37.25
CA VAL A 593 11.82 -4.42 -36.04
C VAL A 593 10.79 -5.54 -35.88
N TYR A 594 11.27 -6.78 -35.85
CA TYR A 594 10.42 -7.95 -35.72
C TYR A 594 10.38 -8.41 -34.25
N HIS A 595 9.18 -8.42 -33.66
CA HIS A 595 8.88 -8.89 -32.34
C HIS A 595 7.92 -10.10 -32.42
N ASN A 596 8.14 -11.16 -31.63
CA ASN A 596 7.37 -12.40 -31.74
C ASN A 596 7.16 -13.04 -30.35
N HIS A 597 6.55 -12.33 -29.42
CA HIS A 597 6.34 -12.91 -28.07
C HIS A 597 4.99 -13.62 -27.97
N ILE A 598 3.92 -12.99 -28.48
CA ILE A 598 2.56 -13.54 -28.39
C ILE A 598 2.45 -14.81 -29.20
N ASP A 599 2.80 -14.76 -30.51
CA ASP A 599 2.68 -15.92 -31.38
C ASP A 599 3.57 -17.09 -30.96
N ALA A 600 4.82 -16.82 -30.57
CA ALA A 600 5.74 -17.85 -30.11
C ALA A 600 5.24 -18.59 -28.85
N THR A 601 4.51 -17.89 -27.97
CA THR A 601 3.91 -18.46 -26.77
C THR A 601 2.62 -19.23 -27.12
N GLY A 602 1.74 -18.62 -27.92
CA GLY A 602 0.42 -19.15 -28.25
C GLY A 602 0.43 -20.36 -29.19
N ASP A 603 1.33 -20.37 -30.20
CA ASP A 603 1.36 -21.44 -31.25
C ASP A 603 1.94 -22.78 -30.70
N THR A 604 2.36 -22.83 -29.45
CA THR A 604 2.92 -24.01 -28.80
C THR A 604 1.94 -24.59 -27.78
N GLU A 605 1.46 -25.82 -27.96
CA GLU A 605 0.52 -26.52 -27.08
C GLU A 605 0.89 -26.45 -25.59
N LYS A 606 2.17 -26.44 -25.27
CA LYS A 606 2.66 -26.40 -23.88
C LYS A 606 2.53 -25.01 -23.21
N THR A 607 2.52 -23.96 -23.99
CA THR A 607 2.54 -22.57 -23.52
C THR A 607 1.34 -21.74 -23.95
N GLU A 608 0.41 -22.32 -24.71
CA GLU A 608 -0.79 -21.60 -25.21
C GLU A 608 -1.64 -21.02 -24.10
N SER A 609 -1.67 -21.63 -22.91
CA SER A 609 -2.34 -21.11 -21.72
C SER A 609 -1.69 -19.82 -21.17
N GLU A 610 -0.41 -19.58 -21.48
CA GLU A 610 0.33 -18.39 -21.08
C GLU A 610 0.17 -17.22 -22.09
N THR A 611 -0.70 -17.35 -23.09
CA THR A 611 -0.91 -16.32 -24.13
C THR A 611 -1.32 -14.97 -23.53
N VAL A 612 -2.12 -14.99 -22.48
CA VAL A 612 -2.56 -13.78 -21.78
C VAL A 612 -1.39 -13.07 -21.08
N ASP A 613 -0.53 -13.84 -20.44
CA ASP A 613 0.70 -13.33 -19.82
C ASP A 613 1.69 -12.80 -20.87
N ALA A 614 1.76 -13.46 -22.04
CA ALA A 614 2.56 -12.98 -23.16
C ALA A 614 2.07 -11.63 -23.67
N CYS A 615 0.75 -11.36 -23.67
CA CYS A 615 0.20 -10.04 -23.97
C CYS A 615 0.66 -8.97 -22.96
N GLU A 616 0.60 -9.26 -21.65
CA GLU A 616 1.07 -8.33 -20.62
C GLU A 616 2.57 -8.04 -20.74
N LYS A 617 3.36 -9.06 -21.02
CA LYS A 617 4.80 -8.89 -21.24
C LYS A 617 5.09 -8.08 -22.51
N THR A 618 4.31 -8.27 -23.55
CA THR A 618 4.42 -7.50 -24.80
C THR A 618 4.22 -6.01 -24.59
N PHE A 619 3.32 -5.58 -23.69
CA PHE A 619 3.18 -4.14 -23.35
C PHE A 619 4.50 -3.55 -22.85
N LYS A 620 5.17 -4.25 -21.96
CA LYS A 620 6.45 -3.81 -21.41
C LYS A 620 7.53 -3.78 -22.49
N GLU A 621 7.64 -4.85 -23.26
CA GLU A 621 8.65 -5.02 -24.30
C GLU A 621 8.52 -3.96 -25.40
N LEU A 622 7.31 -3.74 -25.92
CA LEU A 622 7.07 -2.73 -26.96
C LEU A 622 7.23 -1.30 -26.41
N GLY A 623 6.81 -1.05 -25.17
CA GLY A 623 7.06 0.23 -24.52
C GLY A 623 8.55 0.55 -24.37
N GLU A 624 9.36 -0.44 -24.00
CA GLU A 624 10.82 -0.31 -23.92
C GLU A 624 11.46 -0.07 -25.29
N VAL A 625 11.01 -0.78 -26.34
CA VAL A 625 11.49 -0.58 -27.71
C VAL A 625 11.20 0.84 -28.18
N VAL A 626 9.98 1.34 -27.98
CA VAL A 626 9.59 2.70 -28.33
C VAL A 626 10.49 3.72 -27.65
N LYS A 627 10.73 3.58 -26.34
CA LYS A 627 11.61 4.47 -25.57
C LYS A 627 13.05 4.40 -26.07
N LYS A 628 13.53 3.20 -26.35
CA LYS A 628 14.90 2.93 -26.82
C LYS A 628 15.14 3.51 -28.22
N LEU A 629 14.23 3.29 -29.15
CA LEU A 629 14.27 3.86 -30.49
C LEU A 629 14.22 5.39 -30.43
N ALA A 630 13.33 5.96 -29.62
CA ALA A 630 13.24 7.41 -29.42
C ALA A 630 14.54 8.01 -28.86
N SER A 631 15.23 7.32 -27.96
CA SER A 631 16.56 7.71 -27.46
C SER A 631 17.63 7.63 -28.57
N GLY A 632 17.41 6.77 -29.56
CA GLY A 632 18.18 6.67 -30.80
C GLY A 632 17.83 7.70 -31.90
N ASN A 633 17.04 8.75 -31.56
CA ASN A 633 16.52 9.78 -32.46
C ASN A 633 15.49 9.28 -33.49
N VAL A 634 14.83 8.17 -33.22
CA VAL A 634 13.68 7.72 -34.02
C VAL A 634 12.43 8.40 -33.47
N HIS A 635 11.88 9.36 -34.20
CA HIS A 635 10.74 10.15 -33.75
C HIS A 635 9.39 9.71 -34.30
N ASN A 636 9.40 9.00 -35.43
CA ASN A 636 8.21 8.45 -36.09
C ASN A 636 8.31 6.94 -36.11
N MET A 637 7.34 6.27 -35.52
CA MET A 637 7.27 4.82 -35.42
C MET A 637 5.86 4.36 -35.79
N ILE A 638 5.73 3.19 -36.37
CA ILE A 638 4.46 2.48 -36.49
C ILE A 638 4.62 1.14 -35.83
N ILE A 639 3.63 0.74 -35.01
CA ILE A 639 3.51 -0.61 -34.48
C ILE A 639 2.33 -1.25 -35.20
N THR A 640 2.53 -2.45 -35.76
CA THR A 640 1.47 -3.20 -36.43
C THR A 640 1.64 -4.70 -36.22
N ALA A 641 0.71 -5.49 -36.74
CA ALA A 641 0.74 -6.94 -36.69
C ALA A 641 0.57 -7.53 -38.09
N ASP A 642 0.95 -8.76 -38.25
CA ASP A 642 0.69 -9.56 -39.42
C ASP A 642 -0.71 -10.17 -39.40
N HIS A 643 -1.22 -10.56 -38.25
CA HIS A 643 -2.59 -11.06 -37.98
C HIS A 643 -2.96 -10.86 -36.51
N GLY A 644 -4.22 -11.15 -36.16
CA GLY A 644 -4.67 -11.34 -34.80
C GLY A 644 -4.92 -12.83 -34.51
N PHE A 645 -5.66 -13.16 -33.47
CA PHE A 645 -5.93 -14.54 -33.05
C PHE A 645 -7.25 -14.70 -32.32
N LEU A 646 -7.74 -15.94 -32.29
CA LEU A 646 -8.80 -16.38 -31.39
C LEU A 646 -8.18 -17.07 -30.16
N TYR A 647 -8.71 -16.78 -29.00
CA TYR A 647 -8.25 -17.35 -27.73
C TYR A 647 -9.43 -17.72 -26.82
N GLN A 648 -9.32 -18.87 -26.17
CA GLN A 648 -10.19 -19.31 -25.06
C GLN A 648 -9.37 -20.10 -24.04
N ASP A 649 -9.69 -19.95 -22.76
CA ASP A 649 -8.88 -20.53 -21.66
C ASP A 649 -9.23 -21.98 -21.35
N ARG A 650 -10.23 -22.55 -21.99
CA ARG A 650 -10.57 -23.99 -21.85
C ARG A 650 -10.35 -24.76 -23.14
N ASP A 651 -10.34 -26.09 -23.06
CA ASP A 651 -10.33 -26.94 -24.20
C ASP A 651 -11.66 -26.88 -24.97
N LEU A 652 -11.58 -27.11 -26.27
CA LEU A 652 -12.74 -27.05 -27.17
C LEU A 652 -13.77 -28.13 -26.89
N ASP A 653 -15.05 -27.76 -26.90
CA ASP A 653 -16.15 -28.72 -26.95
C ASP A 653 -16.16 -29.44 -28.32
N SER A 654 -16.76 -30.63 -28.32
CA SER A 654 -16.87 -31.44 -29.54
C SER A 654 -17.62 -30.73 -30.68
N THR A 655 -18.52 -29.83 -30.37
CA THR A 655 -19.33 -29.03 -31.27
C THR A 655 -18.55 -27.90 -31.97
N GLU A 656 -17.42 -27.50 -31.46
CA GLU A 656 -16.57 -26.45 -32.03
C GLU A 656 -15.59 -26.97 -33.08
N TRP A 657 -15.59 -28.28 -33.29
CA TRP A 657 -14.78 -28.90 -34.31
C TRP A 657 -15.57 -29.16 -35.63
N LEU A 658 -14.92 -28.81 -36.73
CA LEU A 658 -15.47 -29.19 -38.03
C LEU A 658 -15.38 -30.69 -38.27
N SER A 659 -16.50 -31.31 -38.61
CA SER A 659 -16.57 -32.70 -39.10
C SER A 659 -16.12 -32.79 -40.58
N GLU A 660 -16.39 -31.78 -41.37
CA GLU A 660 -16.01 -31.69 -42.76
C GLU A 660 -14.52 -31.41 -42.90
N GLN A 661 -13.86 -32.06 -43.88
CA GLN A 661 -12.46 -31.91 -44.15
C GLN A 661 -12.26 -31.32 -45.55
N PRO A 662 -11.23 -30.46 -45.75
CA PRO A 662 -10.89 -29.92 -47.08
C PRO A 662 -10.62 -31.04 -48.07
N LYS A 663 -11.18 -30.93 -49.30
CA LYS A 663 -11.01 -31.85 -50.40
C LYS A 663 -10.73 -31.05 -51.67
N GLY A 664 -9.86 -31.58 -52.54
CA GLY A 664 -9.51 -31.01 -53.83
C GLY A 664 -8.55 -31.90 -54.58
N ASP A 665 -7.98 -31.44 -55.67
CA ASP A 665 -6.95 -32.20 -56.42
C ASP A 665 -5.70 -32.45 -55.55
N ALA A 666 -5.34 -31.48 -54.71
CA ALA A 666 -4.32 -31.59 -53.70
C ALA A 666 -4.58 -30.63 -52.54
N VAL A 667 -4.37 -31.07 -51.28
CA VAL A 667 -4.34 -30.23 -50.10
C VAL A 667 -2.88 -30.12 -49.65
N TRP A 668 -2.26 -28.97 -49.90
CA TRP A 668 -0.82 -28.79 -49.60
C TRP A 668 -0.56 -28.33 -48.17
N VAL A 669 -1.42 -27.41 -47.67
CA VAL A 669 -1.34 -26.87 -46.31
C VAL A 669 -2.66 -27.10 -45.62
N ARG A 670 -2.60 -27.59 -44.40
CA ARG A 670 -3.78 -27.74 -43.56
C ARG A 670 -3.39 -27.27 -42.15
N LYS A 671 -4.07 -26.26 -41.67
CA LYS A 671 -3.97 -25.70 -40.31
C LYS A 671 -5.34 -25.69 -39.67
N ARG A 672 -5.45 -25.36 -38.41
CA ARG A 672 -6.74 -25.37 -37.67
C ARG A 672 -7.74 -24.38 -38.28
N ARG A 673 -7.26 -23.24 -38.78
CA ARG A 673 -8.12 -22.16 -39.27
C ARG A 673 -8.04 -21.92 -40.78
N PHE A 674 -7.23 -22.65 -41.51
CA PHE A 674 -7.18 -22.55 -42.99
C PHE A 674 -6.59 -23.77 -43.67
N SER A 675 -6.84 -23.87 -44.96
CA SER A 675 -6.20 -24.82 -45.85
C SER A 675 -5.86 -24.17 -47.18
N ILE A 676 -4.75 -24.60 -47.79
CA ILE A 676 -4.33 -24.18 -49.13
C ILE A 676 -4.19 -25.43 -50.00
N GLY A 677 -4.74 -25.42 -51.22
CA GLY A 677 -4.70 -26.57 -52.10
C GLY A 677 -4.94 -26.23 -53.54
N SER A 678 -5.00 -27.26 -54.37
CA SER A 678 -5.38 -27.17 -55.77
C SER A 678 -6.86 -27.50 -55.90
N ASN A 679 -7.60 -26.62 -56.56
CA ASN A 679 -9.02 -26.79 -56.87
C ASN A 679 -9.81 -27.32 -55.68
N LEU A 680 -9.71 -26.68 -54.54
CA LEU A 680 -10.44 -27.13 -53.33
C LEU A 680 -11.95 -27.05 -53.58
N ALA A 681 -12.64 -28.13 -53.35
CA ALA A 681 -14.08 -28.22 -53.57
C ALA A 681 -14.83 -27.38 -52.54
N PRO A 682 -15.77 -26.53 -52.95
CA PRO A 682 -16.59 -25.80 -52.00
C PRO A 682 -17.31 -26.74 -51.02
N GLY A 683 -17.31 -26.38 -49.72
CA GLY A 683 -17.97 -27.13 -48.66
C GLY A 683 -18.92 -26.22 -47.88
N ARG A 684 -19.83 -26.80 -47.14
CA ARG A 684 -20.80 -26.05 -46.34
C ARG A 684 -20.12 -25.42 -45.08
N ALA A 685 -19.02 -26.03 -44.66
CA ALA A 685 -18.29 -25.63 -43.46
C ALA A 685 -17.17 -24.62 -43.76
N PHE A 686 -16.97 -24.25 -45.02
CA PHE A 686 -15.85 -23.40 -45.44
C PHE A 686 -16.29 -22.30 -46.36
N VAL A 687 -15.65 -21.14 -46.27
CA VAL A 687 -15.58 -20.17 -47.35
C VAL A 687 -14.38 -20.53 -48.19
N THR A 688 -14.56 -20.54 -49.53
CA THR A 688 -13.52 -20.90 -50.48
C THR A 688 -13.24 -19.71 -51.40
N PHE A 689 -11.99 -19.31 -51.51
CA PHE A 689 -11.52 -18.31 -52.48
C PHE A 689 -10.41 -18.91 -53.35
N ASN A 690 -10.32 -18.47 -54.59
CA ASN A 690 -9.09 -18.68 -55.36
C ASN A 690 -8.06 -17.58 -55.01
N ALA A 691 -6.81 -17.76 -55.40
CA ALA A 691 -5.72 -16.85 -55.04
C ALA A 691 -5.96 -15.42 -55.57
N ALA A 692 -6.53 -15.24 -56.73
CA ALA A 692 -6.86 -13.92 -57.29
C ALA A 692 -7.94 -13.19 -56.48
N GLN A 693 -8.92 -13.92 -55.97
CA GLN A 693 -10.00 -13.36 -55.11
C GLN A 693 -9.48 -12.80 -53.77
N ILE A 694 -8.33 -13.24 -53.34
CA ILE A 694 -7.67 -12.74 -52.13
C ILE A 694 -6.55 -11.71 -52.43
N GLY A 695 -6.43 -11.25 -53.68
CA GLY A 695 -5.49 -10.21 -54.06
C GLY A 695 -4.08 -10.69 -54.41
N MET A 696 -3.88 -11.99 -54.66
CA MET A 696 -2.60 -12.52 -55.15
C MET A 696 -2.52 -12.51 -56.65
N ASP A 697 -1.29 -12.56 -57.24
CA ASP A 697 -1.07 -12.57 -58.66
C ASP A 697 -1.74 -13.79 -59.33
N ASP A 698 -2.72 -13.53 -60.18
CA ASP A 698 -3.54 -14.60 -60.80
C ASP A 698 -2.70 -15.51 -61.74
N ALA A 699 -1.81 -14.95 -62.53
CA ALA A 699 -0.99 -15.71 -63.45
C ALA A 699 0.01 -16.68 -62.78
N ARG A 700 0.46 -16.35 -61.58
CA ARG A 700 1.44 -17.13 -60.83
C ARG A 700 0.81 -18.07 -59.81
N ASN A 701 -0.48 -17.88 -59.49
CA ASN A 701 -1.21 -18.65 -58.51
C ASN A 701 -2.40 -19.40 -59.14
N GLU A 702 -2.35 -19.66 -60.44
CA GLU A 702 -3.43 -20.37 -61.16
C GLU A 702 -3.75 -21.72 -60.48
N GLY A 703 -5.02 -22.00 -60.28
CA GLY A 703 -5.51 -23.24 -59.65
C GLY A 703 -5.30 -23.34 -58.16
N ILE A 704 -4.72 -22.30 -57.49
CA ILE A 704 -4.59 -22.30 -56.04
C ILE A 704 -5.90 -21.83 -55.39
N SER A 705 -6.42 -22.63 -54.50
CA SER A 705 -7.59 -22.30 -53.70
C SER A 705 -7.24 -22.27 -52.21
N ILE A 706 -7.92 -21.38 -51.51
CA ILE A 706 -7.82 -21.23 -50.04
C ILE A 706 -9.19 -21.53 -49.45
N GLN A 707 -9.23 -22.26 -48.35
CA GLN A 707 -10.42 -22.50 -47.55
C GLN A 707 -10.17 -22.02 -46.12
N VAL A 708 -11.12 -21.28 -45.56
CA VAL A 708 -11.19 -20.94 -44.14
C VAL A 708 -12.47 -21.48 -43.56
N PRO A 709 -12.41 -22.07 -42.33
CA PRO A 709 -13.61 -22.48 -41.63
C PRO A 709 -14.58 -21.34 -41.39
N ASN A 710 -15.87 -21.65 -41.48
CA ASN A 710 -16.90 -20.65 -41.16
C ASN A 710 -16.81 -20.21 -39.70
N SER A 711 -17.07 -18.95 -39.47
CA SER A 711 -17.11 -18.36 -38.12
C SER A 711 -15.82 -18.66 -37.34
N ILE A 712 -15.91 -19.09 -36.10
CA ILE A 712 -14.80 -19.42 -35.20
C ILE A 712 -14.43 -20.92 -35.21
N MET A 713 -15.04 -21.71 -36.04
CA MET A 713 -14.85 -23.18 -36.12
C MET A 713 -13.40 -23.54 -36.45
N ARG A 714 -12.96 -24.70 -35.96
CA ARG A 714 -11.60 -25.23 -36.14
C ARG A 714 -11.58 -26.60 -36.79
N LEU A 715 -10.57 -26.83 -37.62
CA LEU A 715 -10.26 -28.14 -38.17
C LEU A 715 -9.60 -29.03 -37.14
N ARG A 716 -10.10 -30.27 -36.99
CA ARG A 716 -9.50 -31.25 -36.08
C ARG A 716 -8.12 -31.68 -36.58
N MET A 717 -7.09 -31.49 -35.75
CA MET A 717 -5.71 -31.87 -36.02
C MET A 717 -5.08 -32.47 -34.76
N GLN A 718 -4.18 -33.45 -34.95
CA GLN A 718 -3.42 -34.02 -33.84
C GLN A 718 -2.20 -33.14 -33.50
N GLY A 719 -1.86 -33.05 -32.20
CA GLY A 719 -0.57 -32.54 -31.75
C GLY A 719 -0.35 -31.02 -31.88
N ALA A 720 -1.44 -30.23 -31.98
CA ALA A 720 -1.35 -28.78 -31.98
C ALA A 720 -2.24 -28.20 -30.88
N GLY A 721 -1.88 -27.06 -30.32
CA GLY A 721 -2.66 -26.32 -29.34
C GLY A 721 -4.08 -26.03 -29.84
N VAL A 722 -5.00 -25.84 -28.93
CA VAL A 722 -6.42 -25.62 -29.24
C VAL A 722 -6.95 -24.30 -28.73
N LYS A 723 -6.33 -23.76 -27.70
CA LYS A 723 -6.75 -22.52 -27.03
C LYS A 723 -6.45 -21.28 -27.86
N TYR A 724 -5.28 -21.25 -28.49
CA TYR A 724 -4.80 -20.18 -29.36
C TYR A 724 -4.82 -20.63 -30.82
N VAL A 725 -5.50 -19.88 -31.71
CA VAL A 725 -5.50 -20.17 -33.16
C VAL A 725 -5.63 -18.91 -33.99
N HIS A 726 -5.05 -18.94 -35.21
CA HIS A 726 -5.13 -17.88 -36.18
C HIS A 726 -5.18 -18.46 -37.63
N GLY A 727 -5.47 -17.60 -38.59
CA GLY A 727 -5.49 -17.98 -40.02
C GLY A 727 -6.87 -17.94 -40.66
N GLY A 728 -7.92 -17.73 -39.89
CA GLY A 728 -9.30 -17.64 -40.35
C GLY A 728 -9.74 -16.23 -40.73
N ALA A 729 -11.05 -16.10 -40.90
CA ALA A 729 -11.69 -14.85 -41.28
C ALA A 729 -12.40 -14.14 -40.10
N ALA A 730 -12.25 -14.57 -38.85
CA ALA A 730 -12.90 -13.93 -37.74
C ALA A 730 -12.37 -12.50 -37.50
N LEU A 731 -13.21 -11.60 -37.02
CA LEU A 731 -12.82 -10.19 -36.79
C LEU A 731 -11.59 -10.05 -35.92
N GLN A 732 -11.45 -10.90 -34.89
CA GLN A 732 -10.29 -10.97 -34.04
C GLN A 732 -8.99 -11.35 -34.73
N GLU A 733 -9.08 -12.08 -35.86
CA GLU A 733 -7.95 -12.52 -36.68
C GLU A 733 -7.58 -11.48 -37.74
N ILE A 734 -8.58 -10.81 -38.34
CA ILE A 734 -8.40 -9.97 -39.53
C ILE A 734 -8.35 -8.46 -39.30
N VAL A 735 -8.88 -7.97 -38.16
CA VAL A 735 -8.77 -6.54 -37.81
C VAL A 735 -7.42 -6.29 -37.19
N VAL A 736 -6.49 -5.80 -38.01
CA VAL A 736 -5.09 -5.62 -37.62
C VAL A 736 -4.81 -4.17 -37.24
N PRO A 737 -4.09 -3.92 -36.12
CA PRO A 737 -3.77 -2.56 -35.70
C PRO A 737 -2.73 -1.87 -36.56
N VAL A 738 -2.86 -0.55 -36.69
CA VAL A 738 -1.81 0.35 -37.18
C VAL A 738 -1.70 1.48 -36.17
N LEU A 739 -0.70 1.38 -35.29
CA LEU A 739 -0.48 2.31 -34.20
C LEU A 739 0.65 3.28 -34.57
N HIS A 740 0.30 4.52 -34.86
CA HIS A 740 1.25 5.60 -35.11
C HIS A 740 1.77 6.15 -33.80
N VAL A 741 3.07 6.06 -33.57
CA VAL A 741 3.73 6.57 -32.36
C VAL A 741 4.70 7.67 -32.77
N SER A 742 4.58 8.83 -32.15
CA SER A 742 5.50 9.94 -32.31
C SER A 742 6.02 10.46 -30.99
N LYS A 743 7.27 10.93 -31.00
CA LYS A 743 7.86 11.63 -29.86
C LYS A 743 7.96 13.13 -30.15
N GLY A 744 7.18 13.92 -29.40
CA GLY A 744 7.19 15.37 -29.45
C GLY A 744 8.45 15.97 -28.83
N ARG A 745 8.74 17.23 -29.20
CA ARG A 745 9.85 18.02 -28.63
C ARG A 745 9.36 19.07 -27.65
N SER A 746 8.06 19.32 -27.60
CA SER A 746 7.45 20.35 -26.77
C SER A 746 7.28 19.86 -25.33
N ALA A 747 7.55 20.74 -24.35
CA ALA A 747 7.21 20.50 -22.95
C ALA A 747 5.69 20.47 -22.70
N ALA A 748 4.87 20.95 -23.65
CA ALA A 748 3.42 20.86 -23.59
C ALA A 748 2.90 19.40 -23.67
N ASP A 749 3.73 18.51 -24.23
CA ASP A 749 3.43 17.08 -24.35
C ASP A 749 3.96 16.26 -23.13
N ASP A 750 4.52 16.92 -22.11
CA ASP A 750 4.99 16.24 -20.93
C ASP A 750 3.82 15.78 -20.05
N VAL A 751 3.96 14.62 -19.48
CA VAL A 751 3.06 14.14 -18.42
C VAL A 751 3.32 14.98 -17.18
N ARG A 752 2.24 15.47 -16.58
CA ARG A 752 2.30 16.28 -15.37
C ARG A 752 1.26 15.83 -14.34
N PRO A 753 1.55 16.02 -13.06
CA PRO A 753 0.53 15.79 -12.04
C PRO A 753 -0.61 16.80 -12.21
N VAL A 754 -1.81 16.38 -11.84
CA VAL A 754 -2.99 17.25 -11.87
C VAL A 754 -2.80 18.42 -10.92
N GLU A 755 -3.17 19.61 -11.38
CA GLU A 755 -3.14 20.82 -10.57
C GLU A 755 -4.41 20.94 -9.74
N PHE A 756 -4.28 21.52 -8.55
CA PHE A 756 -5.41 21.73 -7.65
C PHE A 756 -5.33 23.11 -6.97
N THR A 757 -6.42 23.54 -6.40
CA THR A 757 -6.56 24.83 -5.70
C THR A 757 -7.16 24.58 -4.31
N ILE A 758 -6.60 25.20 -3.28
CA ILE A 758 -7.18 25.21 -1.93
C ILE A 758 -8.33 26.19 -1.91
N LEU A 759 -9.54 25.73 -1.59
CA LEU A 759 -10.72 26.57 -1.43
C LEU A 759 -10.87 27.00 0.03
N GLN A 760 -10.19 28.07 0.42
CA GLN A 760 -10.25 28.60 1.77
C GLN A 760 -11.53 29.41 1.98
N ARG A 761 -12.50 28.87 2.73
CA ARG A 761 -13.78 29.54 3.04
C ARG A 761 -13.72 30.43 4.28
N THR A 762 -12.76 30.20 5.17
CA THR A 762 -12.56 30.96 6.39
C THR A 762 -11.05 31.10 6.66
N ASP A 763 -10.69 32.19 7.32
CA ASP A 763 -9.32 32.45 7.80
C ASP A 763 -9.17 32.19 9.31
N ARG A 764 -10.23 31.68 9.97
CA ARG A 764 -10.28 31.43 11.41
C ARG A 764 -10.59 29.97 11.72
N LEU A 765 -9.88 29.45 12.69
CA LEU A 765 -10.13 28.13 13.27
C LEU A 765 -10.45 28.30 14.74
N SER A 766 -11.68 27.97 15.12
CA SER A 766 -12.18 28.06 16.51
C SER A 766 -12.49 26.71 17.14
N SER A 767 -12.35 25.63 16.38
CA SER A 767 -12.58 24.25 16.80
C SER A 767 -11.29 23.44 16.73
N ARG A 768 -11.29 22.23 17.29
CA ARG A 768 -10.17 21.28 17.16
C ARG A 768 -10.14 20.55 15.81
N GLN A 769 -11.06 20.88 14.91
CA GLN A 769 -11.18 20.24 13.60
C GLN A 769 -11.29 21.30 12.51
N LEU A 770 -10.56 21.12 11.42
CA LEU A 770 -10.66 21.93 10.21
C LEU A 770 -11.00 21.03 9.01
N THR A 771 -12.14 21.29 8.37
CA THR A 771 -12.42 20.68 7.05
C THR A 771 -11.94 21.63 5.97
N VAL A 772 -10.99 21.17 5.17
CA VAL A 772 -10.44 21.89 4.02
C VAL A 772 -11.06 21.35 2.75
N GLU A 773 -11.49 22.23 1.89
CA GLU A 773 -11.97 21.89 0.56
C GLU A 773 -10.90 22.22 -0.48
N PHE A 774 -10.73 21.31 -1.42
CA PHE A 774 -9.83 21.44 -2.57
C PHE A 774 -10.62 21.31 -3.85
N PHE A 775 -10.19 22.00 -4.87
CA PHE A 775 -10.72 21.88 -6.22
C PHE A 775 -9.63 21.34 -7.15
N GLN A 776 -9.90 20.18 -7.75
CA GLN A 776 -9.06 19.62 -8.80
C GLN A 776 -9.31 20.40 -10.11
N ASN A 777 -8.31 21.11 -10.62
CA ASN A 777 -8.46 22.08 -11.69
C ASN A 777 -8.88 21.47 -13.03
N GLU A 778 -8.47 20.25 -13.30
CA GLU A 778 -8.74 19.52 -14.53
C GLU A 778 -8.98 18.02 -14.23
N PRO A 779 -9.71 17.30 -15.10
CA PRO A 779 -9.88 15.86 -14.92
C PRO A 779 -8.56 15.11 -15.14
N VAL A 780 -8.35 14.05 -14.39
CA VAL A 780 -7.24 13.11 -14.63
C VAL A 780 -7.50 12.34 -15.92
N GLY A 781 -6.49 12.19 -16.75
CA GLY A 781 -6.55 11.45 -18.02
C GLY A 781 -5.52 11.93 -19.02
N GLY A 782 -5.21 11.10 -20.02
CA GLY A 782 -4.19 11.42 -21.01
C GLY A 782 -2.84 11.76 -20.37
N LYS A 783 -2.39 13.00 -20.54
CA LYS A 783 -1.10 13.51 -19.97
C LYS A 783 -1.20 13.98 -18.51
N ILE A 784 -2.38 14.01 -17.94
CA ILE A 784 -2.62 14.49 -16.58
C ILE A 784 -2.71 13.30 -15.65
N ARG A 785 -1.76 13.17 -14.73
CA ARG A 785 -1.72 12.08 -13.75
C ARG A 785 -2.39 12.46 -12.46
N ALA A 786 -3.02 11.48 -11.84
CA ALA A 786 -3.44 11.59 -10.45
C ALA A 786 -2.25 11.88 -9.53
N ARG A 787 -2.50 12.62 -8.45
CA ARG A 787 -1.52 12.88 -7.39
C ARG A 787 -2.16 12.76 -6.02
N THR A 788 -1.36 12.39 -5.02
CA THR A 788 -1.80 12.37 -3.63
C THR A 788 -0.86 13.24 -2.81
N VAL A 789 -1.43 14.16 -2.06
CA VAL A 789 -0.66 15.03 -1.14
C VAL A 789 -1.08 14.74 0.30
N LEU A 790 -0.16 14.95 1.25
CA LEU A 790 -0.45 14.92 2.68
C LEU A 790 -0.74 16.34 3.14
N ALA A 791 -1.95 16.58 3.63
CA ALA A 791 -2.37 17.86 4.18
C ALA A 791 -2.23 17.85 5.70
N GLY A 792 -1.62 18.87 6.28
CA GLY A 792 -1.46 19.04 7.73
C GLY A 792 -1.42 20.50 8.14
N LEU A 793 -1.72 20.79 9.42
CA LEU A 793 -1.61 22.12 10.01
C LEU A 793 -0.31 22.26 10.79
N TRP A 794 0.35 23.39 10.60
CA TRP A 794 1.66 23.67 11.15
C TRP A 794 1.64 24.99 11.91
N GLY A 795 2.19 24.97 13.13
CA GLY A 795 2.48 26.17 13.90
C GLY A 795 3.97 26.50 13.86
N ARG A 796 4.35 27.72 14.19
CA ARG A 796 5.73 28.12 14.34
C ARG A 796 6.03 28.44 15.79
N ASP A 797 6.98 27.72 16.38
CA ASP A 797 7.36 27.90 17.78
C ASP A 797 8.15 29.21 18.03
N ALA A 798 8.43 29.54 19.29
CA ALA A 798 9.20 30.73 19.66
C ALA A 798 10.66 30.71 19.19
N ALA A 799 11.20 29.52 18.88
CA ALA A 799 12.54 29.36 18.30
C ALA A 799 12.53 29.47 16.77
N GLY A 800 11.33 29.57 16.14
CA GLY A 800 11.17 29.69 14.70
C GLY A 800 11.05 28.36 13.98
N ASN A 801 10.95 27.23 14.71
CA ASN A 801 10.79 25.92 14.11
C ASN A 801 9.34 25.68 13.71
N ASP A 802 9.16 24.94 12.64
CA ASP A 802 7.84 24.51 12.19
C ASP A 802 7.43 23.22 12.92
N VAL A 803 6.29 23.23 13.59
CA VAL A 803 5.73 22.13 14.38
C VAL A 803 4.44 21.67 13.74
N LEU A 804 4.32 20.38 13.44
CA LEU A 804 3.06 19.78 12.98
C LEU A 804 2.08 19.69 14.17
N ILE A 805 0.92 20.33 14.05
CA ILE A 805 -0.07 20.47 15.11
C ILE A 805 -1.41 19.82 14.78
N SER A 806 -1.46 19.02 13.73
CA SER A 806 -2.62 18.19 13.36
C SER A 806 -2.17 16.81 12.90
N ASN A 807 -3.13 15.90 12.70
CA ASN A 807 -2.88 14.74 11.86
C ASN A 807 -2.51 15.17 10.44
N GLU A 808 -1.81 14.32 9.69
CA GLU A 808 -1.63 14.45 8.25
C GLU A 808 -2.62 13.54 7.51
N THR A 809 -3.45 14.13 6.68
CA THR A 809 -4.49 13.42 5.92
C THR A 809 -4.08 13.33 4.45
N PRO A 810 -4.06 12.13 3.84
CA PRO A 810 -3.85 11.99 2.41
C PRO A 810 -5.05 12.53 1.63
N VAL A 811 -4.78 13.37 0.65
CA VAL A 811 -5.76 13.97 -0.27
C VAL A 811 -5.43 13.49 -1.67
N ALA A 812 -6.29 12.66 -2.25
CA ALA A 812 -6.12 12.14 -3.59
C ALA A 812 -6.85 13.04 -4.60
N PHE A 813 -6.13 13.43 -5.65
CA PHE A 813 -6.65 14.15 -6.81
C PHE A 813 -6.61 13.20 -8.01
N ASP A 814 -7.64 12.38 -8.14
CA ASP A 814 -7.76 11.31 -9.13
C ASP A 814 -9.10 11.33 -9.89
N LEU A 815 -9.84 12.42 -9.77
CA LEU A 815 -11.18 12.56 -10.31
C LEU A 815 -11.15 12.70 -11.83
N LEU A 816 -12.01 11.90 -12.49
CA LEU A 816 -12.13 11.82 -13.95
C LEU A 816 -13.26 12.73 -14.49
N GLY A 817 -14.09 13.27 -13.61
CA GLY A 817 -15.29 14.04 -13.96
C GLY A 817 -14.98 15.27 -14.82
N GLN A 818 -15.73 15.44 -15.91
CA GLN A 818 -15.57 16.57 -16.81
C GLN A 818 -16.20 17.84 -16.22
N GLU A 819 -17.28 17.67 -15.47
CA GLU A 819 -17.98 18.79 -14.85
C GLU A 819 -17.21 19.30 -13.62
N LYS A 820 -17.22 20.63 -13.44
CA LYS A 820 -16.51 21.24 -12.31
C LYS A 820 -17.07 20.80 -10.96
N SER A 821 -18.36 20.55 -10.86
CA SER A 821 -19.04 20.09 -9.64
C SER A 821 -18.54 18.70 -9.16
N GLU A 822 -18.00 17.90 -10.06
CA GLU A 822 -17.52 16.55 -9.77
C GLU A 822 -16.06 16.51 -9.29
N ARG A 823 -15.38 17.66 -9.21
CA ARG A 823 -13.94 17.73 -8.94
C ARG A 823 -13.58 18.39 -7.61
N HIS A 824 -14.46 18.31 -6.64
CA HIS A 824 -14.23 18.76 -5.27
C HIS A 824 -13.73 17.62 -4.40
N VAL A 825 -12.69 17.88 -3.63
CA VAL A 825 -12.10 16.93 -2.67
C VAL A 825 -12.07 17.62 -1.30
N THR A 826 -12.41 16.90 -0.25
CA THR A 826 -12.36 17.42 1.12
C THR A 826 -11.41 16.61 1.97
N ALA A 827 -10.72 17.27 2.90
CA ALA A 827 -9.93 16.64 3.93
C ALA A 827 -10.25 17.25 5.29
N THR A 828 -10.35 16.40 6.29
CA THR A 828 -10.58 16.82 7.67
C THR A 828 -9.29 16.65 8.45
N LEU A 829 -8.83 17.75 9.05
CA LEU A 829 -7.64 17.82 9.88
C LEU A 829 -8.05 18.01 11.33
N MET A 830 -7.54 17.16 12.21
CA MET A 830 -7.78 17.23 13.65
C MET A 830 -6.52 17.72 14.36
N LEU A 831 -6.66 18.73 15.20
CA LEU A 831 -5.55 19.28 15.98
C LEU A 831 -5.09 18.30 17.06
N THR A 832 -3.78 18.18 17.22
CA THR A 832 -3.14 17.46 18.33
C THR A 832 -3.17 18.30 19.60
N SER A 833 -2.79 17.71 20.74
CA SER A 833 -2.62 18.43 22.02
C SER A 833 -1.58 19.56 21.91
N ASP A 834 -0.55 19.40 21.08
CA ASP A 834 0.47 20.43 20.85
C ASP A 834 -0.07 21.72 20.24
N ALA A 835 -1.23 21.67 19.59
CA ALA A 835 -1.88 22.85 19.02
C ALA A 835 -2.25 23.90 20.08
N GLU A 836 -2.46 23.51 21.34
CA GLU A 836 -2.79 24.44 22.43
C GLU A 836 -1.73 25.52 22.64
N ARG A 837 -0.47 25.20 22.38
CA ARG A 837 0.67 26.14 22.45
C ARG A 837 0.58 27.27 21.41
N PHE A 838 -0.22 27.06 20.37
CA PHE A 838 -0.40 28.01 19.26
C PHE A 838 -1.76 28.73 19.33
N ASN A 839 -2.50 28.60 20.44
CA ASN A 839 -3.76 29.30 20.64
C ASN A 839 -3.54 30.81 20.60
N GLY A 840 -4.30 31.55 19.82
CA GLY A 840 -4.13 32.98 19.60
C GLY A 840 -3.05 33.34 18.55
N THR A 841 -2.53 32.39 17.79
CA THR A 841 -1.52 32.61 16.75
C THR A 841 -1.99 32.23 15.35
N ASN A 842 -1.22 32.60 14.34
CA ASN A 842 -1.43 32.13 12.97
C ASN A 842 -0.78 30.77 12.76
N ILE A 843 -1.55 29.82 12.23
CA ILE A 843 -1.14 28.50 11.80
C ILE A 843 -1.27 28.36 10.28
N GLU A 844 -0.52 27.46 9.68
CA GLU A 844 -0.53 27.26 8.23
C GLU A 844 -0.96 25.84 7.87
N LEU A 845 -1.94 25.72 6.96
CA LEU A 845 -2.14 24.49 6.20
C LEU A 845 -0.97 24.36 5.24
N ARG A 846 -0.26 23.25 5.30
CA ARG A 846 0.82 22.91 4.38
C ARG A 846 0.58 21.54 3.77
N LEU A 847 1.09 21.37 2.57
CA LEU A 847 0.92 20.17 1.78
C LEU A 847 2.28 19.56 1.49
N ARG A 848 2.40 18.25 1.68
CA ARG A 848 3.62 17.50 1.35
C ARG A 848 3.31 16.43 0.32
N GLU A 849 4.23 16.17 -0.59
CA GLU A 849 4.11 15.15 -1.61
C GLU A 849 5.36 14.28 -1.65
N LYS A 850 5.18 12.99 -1.93
CA LYS A 850 6.31 12.10 -2.18
C LYS A 850 6.93 12.40 -3.54
N THR A 851 8.23 12.53 -3.58
CA THR A 851 8.95 12.64 -4.85
C THR A 851 8.92 11.32 -5.61
N ASP A 852 8.63 11.37 -6.91
CA ASP A 852 8.59 10.19 -7.77
C ASP A 852 9.85 9.31 -7.60
N GLY A 853 9.64 8.04 -7.24
CA GLY A 853 10.72 7.06 -7.06
C GLY A 853 11.49 7.16 -5.74
N SER A 854 11.10 8.03 -4.80
CA SER A 854 11.70 8.12 -3.47
C SER A 854 10.64 8.19 -2.37
N ASN A 855 11.02 7.85 -1.13
CA ASN A 855 10.16 8.06 0.05
C ASN A 855 10.32 9.45 0.68
N VAL A 856 11.02 10.36 0.01
CA VAL A 856 11.25 11.72 0.51
C VAL A 856 9.98 12.55 0.30
N LEU A 857 9.48 13.16 1.37
CA LEU A 857 8.36 14.10 1.34
C LEU A 857 8.89 15.52 1.11
N VAL A 858 8.39 16.19 0.07
CA VAL A 858 8.71 17.56 -0.27
C VAL A 858 7.53 18.46 0.01
N MET A 859 7.78 19.60 0.64
CA MET A 859 6.76 20.61 0.89
C MET A 859 6.38 21.30 -0.41
N LEU A 860 5.07 21.43 -0.67
CA LEU A 860 4.55 22.20 -1.80
C LEU A 860 4.43 23.69 -1.45
N ASP A 861 4.50 24.55 -2.47
CA ASP A 861 4.37 26.01 -2.30
C ASP A 861 2.94 26.44 -1.93
N GLN A 862 1.95 25.64 -2.26
CA GLN A 862 0.53 25.90 -1.97
C GLN A 862 0.27 25.75 -0.47
N LYS A 863 -0.26 26.80 0.15
CA LYS A 863 -0.57 26.87 1.57
C LYS A 863 -1.74 27.81 1.83
N ALA A 864 -2.41 27.61 2.97
CA ALA A 864 -3.42 28.53 3.48
C ALA A 864 -3.16 28.87 4.95
N ARG A 865 -3.53 30.07 5.36
CA ARG A 865 -3.30 30.56 6.73
C ARG A 865 -4.60 30.65 7.49
N TYR A 866 -4.56 30.28 8.77
CA TYR A 866 -5.68 30.35 9.67
C TYR A 866 -5.26 30.99 10.99
N PHE A 867 -6.06 31.91 11.52
CA PHE A 867 -5.89 32.38 12.89
C PHE A 867 -6.55 31.39 13.83
N PHE A 868 -5.77 30.67 14.60
CA PHE A 868 -6.27 29.69 15.55
C PHE A 868 -6.60 30.38 16.88
N LYS A 869 -7.87 30.35 17.26
CA LYS A 869 -8.35 30.81 18.55
C LYS A 869 -9.48 29.93 19.05
N GLN A 870 -9.12 28.97 19.85
CA GLN A 870 -10.08 28.17 20.59
C GLN A 870 -10.67 29.01 21.71
N GLY A 871 -11.99 29.07 21.83
CA GLY A 871 -12.63 29.66 22.99
C GLY A 871 -12.12 28.97 24.24
N VAL A 872 -11.82 29.72 25.28
CA VAL A 872 -11.58 29.15 26.59
C VAL A 872 -12.89 28.43 26.97
N VAL A 873 -12.91 27.11 26.84
CA VAL A 873 -13.82 26.34 27.68
C VAL A 873 -13.36 26.69 29.06
N ALA A 874 -14.18 27.41 29.86
CA ALA A 874 -13.93 27.60 31.26
C ALA A 874 -13.58 26.21 31.77
N ASP A 875 -12.38 26.03 32.26
CA ASP A 875 -12.05 24.89 33.09
C ASP A 875 -13.18 24.86 34.12
N ASP A 876 -14.00 23.85 34.04
CA ASP A 876 -14.91 23.51 35.13
C ASP A 876 -14.00 23.10 36.29
N ALA A 877 -13.55 24.11 37.03
CA ALA A 877 -12.91 23.96 38.32
C ALA A 877 -13.91 23.36 39.36
N GLY A 878 -14.95 22.69 38.90
CA GLY A 878 -15.97 21.99 39.63
C GLY A 878 -15.84 20.46 39.66
N PHE A 879 -14.75 19.88 39.12
CA PHE A 879 -14.53 18.41 39.11
C PHE A 879 -13.56 17.93 40.23
N PHE A 880 -13.23 18.78 41.20
CA PHE A 880 -12.41 18.41 42.33
C PHE A 880 -13.15 18.66 43.69
N ASP A 881 -14.44 18.43 43.79
CA ASP A 881 -15.12 18.19 45.08
C ASP A 881 -15.65 16.77 45.12
#